data_099f2acd014c23dbd162ac25fb702815
#
_entry.id   099f2acd014c23dbd162ac25fb702815
#
_cell.length_a   1.000
_cell.length_b   1.000
_cell.length_c   1.000
_cell.angle_alpha   90.00
_cell.angle_beta   90.00
_cell.angle_gamma   90.00
#
_symmetry.space_group_name_H-M   'P 1'
#
loop_
_entity.id
_entity.type
_entity.pdbx_description
1 polymer ?
#
loop_
_entity_poly.entity_id
_entity_poly.type
_entity_poly.pdbx_seq_one_letter_code
_entity_poly.pdbx_strand_id
1 'polypeptide(L)'
;MVFTRRRLRISLSSYLKSITGIYHGTGCCSVTASNLQVILTSIKPGIGYLYLNGIYYLNDNKAVVLLIVMVAENGTLSTGDPIIITTDPNFNKVPTTVQKELGTYSSVEGLDTSEPEDNPNITPCVNTEEINQKLAEFNSEDYILPKVFIGFCLKKKQWCINYTTDTEVTENSEFTLYETTYDGLLDCINAASGLLTSGRTTKEKIAIITSGSTGPSTVNKKSKVKNTNRMYNSVSIMPSSYTILDFQDNIIYIDYSETFVSTYTFNISALFDLERGPKYITISNVTIIGKTTYTAFLAQSSFILFKNFHVRAAQGEYRASSIGIRAQSQANAIANVQLDRWSHDLFFDNCTFDGIDEHGIETFNVYNIYANTIKSTDLGGNGILLNCSYNAWINEVIAKRCCPGATYAATRYANDAGPNINIHYVYGEACGNGVFLVSSSNDIHIDKIKLVNIHSTPIYVGGSAGLNIQSGEILTNGGEIKYTDYKGNTATTNATTSAAIFSVGGSSSQFLPQWNNVFKNIKIEGFKTGYAERYKMSANYNVYTNIDTSKCQNVKSADGAGTGTAEDIGFNFCVIDGQKGAGYDKITGDKIVSENYTYALASDSESYVIMEYNGNEENITIPSFYNDKTISRIGSFAFYGNTTLKTLVINSNIKTIGGLGFGACTNLESVTFTSGGECEIGHCAFRGCEKLSNLDLSGASILRHSCFALCTGLKTVICPKNVVYFGGNIFYNCDMDLTIECDDTSLMTVEPYAFYFMGRNSNVKFTGIAEEPKNLKGVSATGSNSYYYNSQNYVEEKLYKPGIWCKYYYHIAIPLTFASA
;
A
#
# COMPACT_ATOMS: atom_id res chain seq x y z
N MET A 1 24.95 1.75 -42.39
CA MET A 1 24.34 2.49 -43.52
C MET A 1 24.33 3.96 -43.25
N VAL A 2 24.52 4.84 -44.29
CA VAL A 2 24.43 6.26 -44.07
C VAL A 2 22.97 6.68 -44.17
N PHE A 3 22.45 7.34 -43.14
CA PHE A 3 21.09 7.87 -43.14
C PHE A 3 20.97 9.01 -44.16
N THR A 4 20.07 8.89 -45.12
CA THR A 4 19.80 9.92 -46.13
C THR A 4 18.39 10.46 -45.97
N ARG A 5 18.21 11.75 -45.75
CA ARG A 5 16.91 12.39 -45.67
C ARG A 5 16.12 12.20 -46.99
N ARG A 6 14.95 11.56 -46.90
CA ARG A 6 14.05 11.34 -48.02
C ARG A 6 12.71 12.00 -47.80
N ARG A 7 11.96 12.21 -48.86
CA ARG A 7 10.62 12.79 -48.85
C ARG A 7 9.62 11.83 -49.47
N LEU A 8 8.46 11.66 -48.81
CA LEU A 8 7.32 10.92 -49.32
C LEU A 8 6.10 11.88 -49.42
N ARG A 9 5.43 11.84 -50.52
CA ARG A 9 4.23 12.64 -50.77
C ARG A 9 3.02 11.75 -50.84
N ILE A 10 2.00 12.04 -50.06
CA ILE A 10 0.76 11.24 -49.89
C ILE A 10 -0.41 12.13 -50.25
N SER A 11 -1.28 11.67 -51.14
CA SER A 11 -2.55 12.35 -51.45
C SER A 11 -3.66 11.81 -50.54
N LEU A 12 -4.42 12.69 -49.97
CA LEU A 12 -5.56 12.36 -49.09
C LEU A 12 -6.93 12.70 -49.68
N SER A 13 -6.97 13.06 -50.96
CA SER A 13 -8.23 13.43 -51.64
C SER A 13 -9.28 12.32 -51.64
N SER A 14 -8.86 11.07 -51.52
CA SER A 14 -9.79 9.94 -51.43
C SER A 14 -10.38 9.75 -50.02
N TYR A 15 -9.91 10.50 -49.07
CA TYR A 15 -10.27 10.36 -47.65
C TYR A 15 -10.86 11.62 -47.05
N LEU A 16 -10.35 12.78 -47.40
CA LEU A 16 -10.72 14.05 -46.81
C LEU A 16 -11.07 15.09 -47.90
N LYS A 17 -12.05 15.95 -47.63
CA LYS A 17 -12.31 17.16 -48.44
C LYS A 17 -11.41 18.32 -48.05
N SER A 18 -10.97 18.36 -46.80
CA SER A 18 -10.08 19.38 -46.30
C SER A 18 -9.29 18.85 -45.10
N ILE A 19 -8.09 19.37 -44.87
CA ILE A 19 -7.29 19.11 -43.68
C ILE A 19 -7.43 20.32 -42.78
N THR A 20 -7.88 20.12 -41.55
CA THR A 20 -8.07 21.19 -40.55
C THR A 20 -7.05 21.18 -39.46
N GLY A 21 -6.27 20.10 -39.31
CA GLY A 21 -5.22 19.98 -38.31
C GLY A 21 -4.30 18.78 -38.59
N ILE A 22 -3.09 18.89 -38.12
CA ILE A 22 -2.08 17.83 -38.24
C ILE A 22 -1.44 17.64 -36.86
N TYR A 23 -1.42 16.41 -36.40
CA TYR A 23 -0.75 16.01 -35.19
C TYR A 23 0.14 14.82 -35.50
N HIS A 24 1.36 14.82 -35.01
CA HIS A 24 2.27 13.68 -35.20
C HIS A 24 2.94 13.31 -33.88
N GLY A 25 2.99 12.03 -33.60
CA GLY A 25 3.80 11.44 -32.54
C GLY A 25 5.13 10.96 -33.10
N THR A 26 6.17 11.02 -32.27
CA THR A 26 7.56 10.62 -32.53
C THR A 26 8.31 11.51 -33.53
N GLY A 27 9.53 11.87 -33.20
CA GLY A 27 10.37 12.75 -34.03
C GLY A 27 11.06 12.06 -35.20
N CYS A 28 10.54 10.95 -35.75
CA CYS A 28 11.17 10.24 -36.86
C CYS A 28 11.03 10.95 -38.22
N CYS A 29 9.99 11.75 -38.40
CA CYS A 29 9.80 12.55 -39.60
C CYS A 29 9.24 13.93 -39.29
N SER A 30 9.46 14.90 -40.17
CA SER A 30 8.74 16.16 -40.22
C SER A 30 7.60 16.11 -41.22
N VAL A 31 6.55 16.87 -40.97
CA VAL A 31 5.30 16.83 -41.72
C VAL A 31 4.94 18.23 -42.21
N THR A 32 4.62 18.36 -43.49
CA THR A 32 3.96 19.55 -44.03
C THR A 32 2.76 19.11 -44.86
N ALA A 33 1.67 19.86 -44.81
CA ALA A 33 0.50 19.56 -45.62
C ALA A 33 0.02 20.81 -46.35
N SER A 34 -0.43 20.62 -47.58
CA SER A 34 -1.14 21.62 -48.37
C SER A 34 -2.09 20.94 -49.36
N ASN A 35 -3.28 21.49 -49.52
CA ASN A 35 -4.23 21.03 -50.56
C ASN A 35 -4.45 19.51 -50.61
N LEU A 36 -4.71 18.88 -49.48
CA LEU A 36 -4.93 17.42 -49.36
C LEU A 36 -3.69 16.56 -49.69
N GLN A 37 -2.53 17.16 -49.78
CA GLN A 37 -1.27 16.45 -49.87
C GLN A 37 -0.46 16.61 -48.59
N VAL A 38 0.10 15.52 -48.12
CA VAL A 38 1.03 15.47 -46.99
C VAL A 38 2.42 15.13 -47.51
N ILE A 39 3.39 15.91 -47.11
CA ILE A 39 4.78 15.66 -47.39
C ILE A 39 5.50 15.30 -46.11
N LEU A 40 5.98 14.07 -46.04
CA LEU A 40 6.81 13.55 -44.96
C LEU A 40 8.30 13.67 -45.35
N THR A 41 9.09 14.09 -44.40
CA THR A 41 10.56 14.13 -44.56
C THR A 41 11.20 13.37 -43.42
N SER A 42 12.00 12.36 -43.71
CA SER A 42 12.65 11.52 -42.67
C SER A 42 13.68 12.35 -41.91
N ILE A 43 13.73 12.14 -40.59
CA ILE A 43 14.66 12.78 -39.66
C ILE A 43 15.60 11.75 -39.04
N LYS A 44 15.07 10.67 -38.52
CA LYS A 44 15.81 9.56 -37.93
C LYS A 44 15.03 8.26 -38.12
N PRO A 45 15.68 7.09 -38.04
CA PRO A 45 14.97 5.81 -38.09
C PRO A 45 13.93 5.70 -36.99
N GLY A 46 12.86 5.00 -37.24
CA GLY A 46 11.79 4.73 -36.29
C GLY A 46 10.41 4.66 -36.91
N ILE A 47 9.45 4.30 -36.07
CA ILE A 47 8.02 4.28 -36.42
C ILE A 47 7.39 5.53 -35.81
N GLY A 48 6.54 6.17 -36.57
CA GLY A 48 5.75 7.31 -36.13
C GLY A 48 4.31 7.19 -36.57
N TYR A 49 3.49 8.05 -36.05
CA TYR A 49 2.11 8.16 -36.48
C TYR A 49 1.75 9.62 -36.74
N LEU A 50 0.86 9.78 -37.70
CA LEU A 50 0.37 11.07 -38.15
C LEU A 50 -1.15 11.06 -38.10
N TYR A 51 -1.72 11.97 -37.36
CA TYR A 51 -3.14 12.24 -37.32
C TYR A 51 -3.46 13.45 -38.19
N LEU A 52 -4.35 13.30 -39.12
CA LEU A 52 -4.82 14.35 -39.99
C LEU A 52 -6.32 14.56 -39.73
N ASN A 53 -6.62 15.63 -39.05
CA ASN A 53 -7.99 16.05 -38.85
C ASN A 53 -8.51 16.73 -40.09
N GLY A 54 -9.75 16.41 -40.48
CA GLY A 54 -10.33 16.99 -41.69
C GLY A 54 -11.83 16.74 -41.80
N ILE A 55 -12.35 17.02 -42.96
CA ILE A 55 -13.75 16.74 -43.30
C ILE A 55 -13.78 15.48 -44.16
N TYR A 56 -14.53 14.46 -43.73
CA TYR A 56 -14.65 13.23 -44.48
C TYR A 56 -15.38 13.42 -45.78
N TYR A 57 -14.85 12.84 -46.86
CA TYR A 57 -15.34 13.17 -48.19
C TYR A 57 -16.71 12.61 -48.52
N LEU A 58 -17.17 11.55 -47.81
CA LEU A 58 -18.47 10.92 -48.06
C LEU A 58 -19.65 11.60 -47.39
N ASN A 59 -19.46 12.19 -46.20
CA ASN A 59 -20.62 12.66 -45.39
C ASN A 59 -20.42 14.00 -44.69
N ASP A 60 -19.41 14.74 -45.05
CA ASP A 60 -19.07 16.05 -44.49
C ASP A 60 -18.80 16.04 -42.95
N ASN A 61 -18.69 14.90 -42.32
CA ASN A 61 -18.39 14.80 -40.93
C ASN A 61 -16.89 15.06 -40.66
N LYS A 62 -16.60 15.52 -39.45
CA LYS A 62 -15.21 15.59 -39.00
C LYS A 62 -14.61 14.19 -38.96
N ALA A 63 -13.45 14.01 -39.50
CA ALA A 63 -12.73 12.74 -39.49
C ALA A 63 -11.24 12.93 -39.20
N VAL A 64 -10.63 11.90 -38.71
CA VAL A 64 -9.20 11.79 -38.51
C VAL A 64 -8.70 10.67 -39.41
N VAL A 65 -7.70 10.96 -40.22
CA VAL A 65 -6.95 9.95 -40.94
C VAL A 65 -5.66 9.67 -40.16
N LEU A 66 -5.51 8.46 -39.70
CA LEU A 66 -4.27 7.98 -39.10
C LEU A 66 -3.42 7.36 -40.18
N LEU A 67 -2.19 7.84 -40.25
CA LEU A 67 -1.13 7.23 -41.05
C LEU A 67 -0.02 6.79 -40.13
N ILE A 68 0.35 5.54 -40.23
CA ILE A 68 1.54 5.03 -39.57
C ILE A 68 2.70 5.18 -40.53
N VAL A 69 3.79 5.79 -40.06
CA VAL A 69 4.94 6.16 -40.88
C VAL A 69 6.14 5.35 -40.38
N MET A 70 6.83 4.70 -41.27
CA MET A 70 8.10 4.05 -40.99
C MET A 70 9.25 4.79 -41.66
N VAL A 71 10.33 5.01 -40.92
CA VAL A 71 11.59 5.55 -41.41
C VAL A 71 12.66 4.49 -41.18
N ALA A 72 13.14 3.87 -42.23
CA ALA A 72 14.20 2.88 -42.17
C ALA A 72 15.59 3.54 -41.87
N GLU A 73 16.56 2.72 -41.47
CA GLU A 73 17.90 3.17 -41.13
C GLU A 73 18.62 3.96 -42.26
N ASN A 74 18.28 3.67 -43.49
CA ASN A 74 18.80 4.41 -44.66
C ASN A 74 18.00 5.70 -44.99
N GLY A 75 16.96 6.02 -44.16
CA GLY A 75 16.09 7.18 -44.35
C GLY A 75 14.92 6.96 -45.30
N THR A 76 14.72 5.74 -45.83
CA THR A 76 13.55 5.42 -46.65
C THR A 76 12.26 5.55 -45.83
N LEU A 77 11.26 6.21 -46.41
CA LEU A 77 9.93 6.42 -45.84
C LEU A 77 8.94 5.48 -46.48
N SER A 78 8.15 4.81 -45.66
CA SER A 78 6.95 4.09 -46.07
C SER A 78 5.77 4.39 -45.13
N THR A 79 4.57 4.15 -45.58
CA THR A 79 3.36 4.31 -44.77
C THR A 79 2.49 3.07 -44.90
N GLY A 80 1.82 2.72 -43.83
CA GLY A 80 0.72 1.77 -43.90
C GLY A 80 -0.50 2.38 -44.57
N ASP A 81 -1.50 1.57 -44.85
CA ASP A 81 -2.79 2.05 -45.36
C ASP A 81 -3.44 3.02 -44.36
N PRO A 82 -4.03 4.10 -44.85
CA PRO A 82 -4.68 5.08 -44.00
C PRO A 82 -5.86 4.48 -43.24
N ILE A 83 -5.86 4.62 -41.94
CA ILE A 83 -6.99 4.25 -41.08
C ILE A 83 -7.87 5.49 -40.89
N ILE A 84 -9.12 5.41 -41.33
CA ILE A 84 -10.04 6.52 -41.16
C ILE A 84 -10.75 6.36 -39.83
N ILE A 85 -10.44 7.26 -38.91
CA ILE A 85 -11.06 7.34 -37.60
C ILE A 85 -12.09 8.46 -37.65
N THR A 86 -13.30 8.19 -37.25
CA THR A 86 -14.34 9.23 -37.25
C THR A 86 -14.60 9.82 -35.89
N THR A 87 -14.90 11.08 -35.89
CA THR A 87 -15.61 11.76 -34.81
C THR A 87 -17.11 11.82 -35.08
N ASP A 88 -17.71 10.87 -35.85
CA ASP A 88 -19.15 10.85 -36.00
C ASP A 88 -19.79 10.90 -34.61
N PRO A 89 -20.52 11.96 -34.28
CA PRO A 89 -21.13 12.07 -32.98
C PRO A 89 -22.20 11.00 -32.73
N ASN A 90 -22.63 10.24 -33.71
CA ASN A 90 -23.58 9.14 -33.53
C ASN A 90 -22.86 7.78 -33.41
N PHE A 91 -21.57 7.76 -33.68
CA PHE A 91 -20.75 6.58 -33.46
C PHE A 91 -20.02 6.69 -32.10
N ASN A 92 -20.22 5.78 -31.23
CA ASN A 92 -19.69 5.82 -29.85
C ASN A 92 -20.13 7.05 -29.03
N LYS A 93 -21.25 7.65 -29.30
CA LYS A 93 -21.81 8.59 -28.34
C LYS A 93 -22.08 7.82 -27.06
N VAL A 94 -21.16 8.00 -26.11
CA VAL A 94 -21.60 8.08 -24.74
C VAL A 94 -22.47 9.33 -24.71
N PRO A 95 -23.75 9.19 -24.47
CA PRO A 95 -24.61 10.37 -24.35
C PRO A 95 -23.96 11.35 -23.39
N THR A 96 -23.94 12.62 -23.70
CA THR A 96 -23.50 13.68 -22.77
C THR A 96 -24.19 13.55 -21.40
N THR A 97 -25.33 12.91 -21.36
CA THR A 97 -26.07 12.49 -20.18
C THR A 97 -25.38 11.42 -19.32
N VAL A 98 -24.28 10.80 -19.74
CA VAL A 98 -23.62 9.71 -19.01
C VAL A 98 -22.43 10.22 -18.17
N GLN A 99 -21.96 11.44 -18.40
CA GLN A 99 -20.92 12.04 -17.57
C GLN A 99 -21.58 12.69 -16.34
N LYS A 100 -21.33 12.16 -15.18
CA LYS A 100 -21.77 12.76 -13.92
C LYS A 100 -20.92 14.00 -13.62
N GLU A 101 -21.55 15.14 -13.49
CA GLU A 101 -20.94 16.25 -12.77
C GLU A 101 -20.98 15.89 -11.29
N LEU A 102 -19.79 15.61 -10.72
CA LEU A 102 -19.67 15.49 -9.28
C LEU A 102 -20.01 16.85 -8.68
N GLY A 103 -21.01 16.89 -7.81
CA GLY A 103 -21.42 18.11 -7.15
C GLY A 103 -20.23 18.76 -6.41
N THR A 104 -20.03 20.03 -6.65
CA THR A 104 -19.04 20.81 -5.89
C THR A 104 -19.61 21.12 -4.51
N TYR A 105 -19.48 20.20 -3.59
CA TYR A 105 -19.85 20.46 -2.20
C TYR A 105 -18.68 21.09 -1.47
N SER A 106 -18.85 22.30 -0.97
CA SER A 106 -17.89 22.91 -0.05
C SER A 106 -18.27 22.54 1.37
N SER A 107 -17.51 21.66 1.99
CA SER A 107 -17.68 21.26 3.41
C SER A 107 -16.63 21.92 4.32
N VAL A 108 -15.80 22.79 3.78
CA VAL A 108 -14.61 23.32 4.46
C VAL A 108 -14.56 24.85 4.47
N GLU A 109 -15.72 25.51 4.31
CA GLU A 109 -15.77 26.96 4.31
C GLU A 109 -15.19 27.53 5.62
N GLY A 110 -14.24 28.44 5.48
CA GLY A 110 -13.55 29.07 6.60
C GLY A 110 -12.41 28.24 7.22
N LEU A 111 -12.09 27.08 6.69
CA LEU A 111 -10.93 26.29 7.11
C LEU A 111 -9.80 26.39 6.07
N ASP A 112 -8.58 26.41 6.58
CA ASP A 112 -7.39 26.29 5.72
C ASP A 112 -7.28 24.87 5.17
N THR A 113 -7.28 24.72 3.85
CA THR A 113 -7.11 23.45 3.15
C THR A 113 -5.78 23.37 2.41
N SER A 114 -4.90 24.35 2.59
CA SER A 114 -3.56 24.31 2.00
C SER A 114 -2.75 23.16 2.61
N GLU A 115 -1.83 22.63 1.84
CA GLU A 115 -0.89 21.64 2.35
C GLU A 115 0.00 22.28 3.43
N PRO A 116 0.20 21.63 4.59
CA PRO A 116 1.12 22.12 5.60
C PRO A 116 2.54 22.19 5.07
N GLU A 117 3.30 23.18 5.50
CA GLU A 117 4.71 23.28 5.17
C GLU A 117 5.47 22.05 5.68
N ASP A 118 6.52 21.68 4.95
CA ASP A 118 7.40 20.60 5.37
C ASP A 118 8.21 21.02 6.60
N ASN A 119 8.26 20.15 7.59
CA ASN A 119 9.09 20.35 8.75
C ASN A 119 10.54 19.97 8.45
N PRO A 120 11.49 20.92 8.39
CA PRO A 120 12.88 20.65 8.00
C PRO A 120 13.63 19.75 8.99
N ASN A 121 13.08 19.52 10.17
CA ASN A 121 13.67 18.65 11.19
C ASN A 121 13.19 17.21 11.11
N ILE A 122 12.36 16.87 10.13
CA ILE A 122 11.89 15.51 9.90
C ILE A 122 12.67 14.91 8.74
N THR A 123 13.24 13.74 8.97
CA THR A 123 13.72 12.90 7.86
C THR A 123 12.51 12.16 7.29
N PRO A 124 12.14 12.40 6.02
CA PRO A 124 10.99 11.74 5.41
C PRO A 124 11.14 10.21 5.43
N CYS A 125 10.06 9.50 5.74
CA CYS A 125 10.00 8.04 5.64
C CYS A 125 9.88 7.58 4.17
N VAL A 126 9.51 8.49 3.29
CA VAL A 126 9.40 8.26 1.84
C VAL A 126 10.41 9.13 1.12
N ASN A 127 11.28 8.51 0.38
CA ASN A 127 12.12 9.21 -0.58
C ASN A 127 11.35 9.33 -1.91
N THR A 128 10.78 10.50 -2.18
CA THR A 128 10.02 10.77 -3.40
C THR A 128 10.87 10.57 -4.67
N GLU A 129 12.16 10.88 -4.61
CA GLU A 129 13.08 10.65 -5.73
C GLU A 129 13.25 9.16 -6.02
N GLU A 130 13.30 8.33 -4.99
CA GLU A 130 13.39 6.87 -5.14
C GLU A 130 12.11 6.28 -5.75
N ILE A 131 10.93 6.74 -5.32
CA ILE A 131 9.67 6.36 -5.95
C ILE A 131 9.67 6.77 -7.42
N ASN A 132 10.04 8.02 -7.72
CA ASN A 132 10.09 8.49 -9.08
C ASN A 132 11.12 7.72 -9.92
N GLN A 133 12.26 7.35 -9.33
CA GLN A 133 13.25 6.49 -9.99
C GLN A 133 12.69 5.10 -10.27
N LYS A 134 12.03 4.47 -9.30
CA LYS A 134 11.35 3.18 -9.48
C LYS A 134 10.28 3.25 -10.57
N LEU A 135 9.47 4.29 -10.56
CA LEU A 135 8.48 4.55 -11.60
C LEU A 135 9.14 4.80 -12.96
N ALA A 136 10.25 5.55 -13.01
CA ALA A 136 10.97 5.83 -14.23
C ALA A 136 11.66 4.58 -14.79
N GLU A 137 12.27 3.76 -13.95
CA GLU A 137 12.83 2.46 -14.36
C GLU A 137 11.77 1.58 -15.02
N PHE A 138 10.56 1.59 -14.48
CA PHE A 138 9.42 0.89 -15.05
C PHE A 138 8.85 1.60 -16.29
N ASN A 139 8.94 2.93 -16.34
CA ASN A 139 8.49 3.83 -17.41
C ASN A 139 9.52 4.08 -18.52
N SER A 140 10.71 3.47 -18.47
CA SER A 140 11.70 3.59 -19.57
C SER A 140 11.12 3.21 -20.94
N GLU A 141 9.90 2.87 -20.94
CA GLU A 141 9.03 2.37 -22.00
C GLU A 141 8.16 3.44 -22.68
N ASP A 142 8.14 4.65 -22.18
CA ASP A 142 7.44 5.76 -22.86
C ASP A 142 7.96 5.96 -24.31
N TYR A 143 9.18 5.47 -24.58
CA TYR A 143 9.82 5.50 -25.89
C TYR A 143 9.60 4.22 -26.73
N ILE A 144 8.91 3.19 -26.18
CA ILE A 144 8.60 1.99 -26.96
C ILE A 144 7.57 2.34 -28.02
N LEU A 145 7.95 2.11 -29.28
CA LEU A 145 7.04 2.32 -30.40
C LEU A 145 5.93 1.27 -30.39
N PRO A 146 4.69 1.66 -30.69
CA PRO A 146 3.60 0.70 -30.75
C PRO A 146 3.86 -0.34 -31.85
N LYS A 147 3.76 -1.62 -31.50
CA LYS A 147 3.74 -2.73 -32.43
C LYS A 147 2.36 -2.92 -33.05
N VAL A 148 1.32 -2.64 -32.27
CA VAL A 148 -0.08 -2.78 -32.68
C VAL A 148 -0.80 -1.44 -32.43
N PHE A 149 -1.58 -1.05 -33.42
CA PHE A 149 -2.47 0.10 -33.33
C PHE A 149 -3.91 -0.37 -33.46
N ILE A 150 -4.77 0.10 -32.57
CA ILE A 150 -6.20 -0.15 -32.61
C ILE A 150 -6.89 1.16 -32.97
N GLY A 151 -7.74 1.15 -33.98
CA GLY A 151 -8.53 2.29 -34.38
C GLY A 151 -9.92 1.88 -34.86
N PHE A 152 -10.82 2.87 -34.92
CA PHE A 152 -12.16 2.63 -35.48
C PHE A 152 -12.20 2.95 -36.98
N CYS A 153 -12.49 1.95 -37.80
CA CYS A 153 -12.63 2.12 -39.25
C CYS A 153 -14.05 2.62 -39.60
N LEU A 154 -14.15 3.85 -40.05
CA LEU A 154 -15.40 4.47 -40.48
C LEU A 154 -16.07 3.73 -41.61
N LYS A 155 -15.28 3.36 -42.59
CA LYS A 155 -15.81 2.70 -43.80
C LYS A 155 -16.46 1.35 -43.44
N LYS A 156 -15.84 0.61 -42.53
CA LYS A 156 -16.34 -0.69 -42.07
C LYS A 156 -17.26 -0.58 -40.84
N LYS A 157 -17.32 0.58 -40.21
CA LYS A 157 -18.06 0.85 -38.95
C LYS A 157 -17.66 -0.14 -37.82
N GLN A 158 -16.41 -0.50 -37.75
CA GLN A 158 -15.89 -1.52 -36.88
C GLN A 158 -14.50 -1.16 -36.37
N TRP A 159 -14.10 -1.76 -35.25
CA TRP A 159 -12.75 -1.66 -34.75
C TRP A 159 -11.79 -2.46 -35.61
N CYS A 160 -10.65 -1.88 -35.88
CA CYS A 160 -9.63 -2.44 -36.74
C CYS A 160 -8.28 -2.41 -36.03
N ILE A 161 -7.44 -3.35 -36.42
CA ILE A 161 -6.05 -3.45 -35.94
C ILE A 161 -5.11 -3.23 -37.13
N ASN A 162 -4.05 -2.46 -36.88
CA ASN A 162 -2.91 -2.37 -37.78
C ASN A 162 -1.68 -2.77 -36.98
N TYR A 163 -0.80 -3.59 -37.51
CA TYR A 163 0.36 -4.12 -36.80
C TYR A 163 1.54 -4.38 -37.72
N THR A 164 2.74 -4.44 -37.15
CA THR A 164 3.95 -4.89 -37.83
C THR A 164 4.43 -6.22 -37.23
N THR A 165 4.86 -7.12 -38.09
CA THR A 165 5.48 -8.39 -37.67
C THR A 165 6.98 -8.22 -37.38
N ASP A 166 7.56 -7.11 -37.80
CA ASP A 166 9.00 -6.88 -37.72
C ASP A 166 9.42 -6.51 -36.29
N THR A 167 10.50 -7.08 -35.85
CA THR A 167 11.15 -6.77 -34.57
C THR A 167 12.01 -5.54 -34.66
N GLU A 168 12.51 -5.23 -35.86
CA GLU A 168 13.28 -4.04 -36.19
C GLU A 168 12.71 -3.38 -37.43
N VAL A 169 12.70 -2.06 -37.49
CA VAL A 169 12.21 -1.31 -38.62
C VAL A 169 13.32 -1.25 -39.69
N THR A 170 13.13 -1.99 -40.75
CA THR A 170 14.00 -2.04 -41.90
C THR A 170 13.33 -1.39 -43.12
N GLU A 171 14.05 -1.25 -44.24
CA GLU A 171 13.49 -0.73 -45.48
C GLU A 171 12.40 -1.59 -46.09
N ASN A 172 12.31 -2.88 -45.66
CA ASN A 172 11.32 -3.85 -46.11
C ASN A 172 10.18 -4.06 -45.10
N SER A 173 10.19 -3.32 -44.02
CA SER A 173 9.15 -3.44 -43.00
C SER A 173 7.83 -2.90 -43.54
N GLU A 174 6.77 -3.67 -43.34
CA GLU A 174 5.43 -3.29 -43.78
C GLU A 174 4.45 -3.38 -42.59
N PHE A 175 3.47 -2.46 -42.60
CA PHE A 175 2.32 -2.56 -41.75
C PHE A 175 1.20 -3.35 -42.42
N THR A 176 0.73 -4.37 -41.73
CA THR A 176 -0.38 -5.16 -42.20
C THR A 176 -1.68 -4.66 -41.57
N LEU A 177 -2.65 -4.29 -42.37
CA LEU A 177 -4.00 -4.06 -41.90
C LEU A 177 -4.63 -5.43 -41.57
N TYR A 178 -5.03 -5.62 -40.31
CA TYR A 178 -5.73 -6.84 -39.93
C TYR A 178 -7.13 -6.81 -40.55
N GLU A 179 -7.41 -7.73 -41.45
CA GLU A 179 -8.68 -7.76 -42.20
C GLU A 179 -9.88 -8.10 -41.32
N THR A 180 -9.64 -8.74 -40.16
CA THR A 180 -10.70 -9.07 -39.23
C THR A 180 -11.14 -7.83 -38.46
N THR A 181 -12.40 -7.53 -38.52
CA THR A 181 -13.02 -6.40 -37.83
C THR A 181 -13.77 -6.88 -36.60
N TYR A 182 -13.90 -6.00 -35.64
CA TYR A 182 -14.49 -6.27 -34.32
C TYR A 182 -15.61 -5.28 -34.05
N ASP A 183 -16.75 -5.77 -33.59
CA ASP A 183 -17.88 -4.91 -33.21
C ASP A 183 -17.60 -4.15 -31.91
N GLY A 184 -16.80 -4.73 -31.01
CA GLY A 184 -16.45 -4.18 -29.71
C GLY A 184 -14.97 -3.87 -29.53
N LEU A 185 -14.65 -2.77 -28.86
CA LEU A 185 -13.27 -2.38 -28.52
C LEU A 185 -12.58 -3.46 -27.66
N LEU A 186 -13.29 -4.09 -26.75
CA LEU A 186 -12.76 -5.11 -25.86
C LEU A 186 -12.24 -6.33 -26.65
N ASP A 187 -13.03 -6.83 -27.61
CA ASP A 187 -12.62 -7.95 -28.46
C ASP A 187 -11.41 -7.59 -29.31
N CYS A 188 -11.40 -6.33 -29.81
CA CYS A 188 -10.29 -5.81 -30.59
C CYS A 188 -9.00 -5.76 -29.78
N ILE A 189 -9.05 -5.27 -28.53
CA ILE A 189 -7.86 -5.21 -27.63
C ILE A 189 -7.36 -6.62 -27.31
N ASN A 190 -8.26 -7.54 -26.98
CA ASN A 190 -7.88 -8.92 -26.68
C ASN A 190 -7.27 -9.63 -27.90
N ALA A 191 -7.82 -9.39 -29.08
CA ALA A 191 -7.26 -9.91 -30.34
C ALA A 191 -5.89 -9.30 -30.63
N ALA A 192 -5.72 -7.99 -30.45
CA ALA A 192 -4.45 -7.30 -30.60
C ALA A 192 -3.38 -7.85 -29.68
N SER A 193 -3.74 -8.22 -28.45
CA SER A 193 -2.82 -8.88 -27.52
C SER A 193 -2.26 -10.20 -28.05
N GLY A 194 -3.02 -10.89 -28.89
CA GLY A 194 -2.59 -12.13 -29.58
C GLY A 194 -1.59 -11.90 -30.74
N LEU A 195 -1.47 -10.66 -31.22
CA LEU A 195 -0.52 -10.28 -32.28
C LEU A 195 0.85 -9.88 -31.72
N LEU A 196 0.96 -9.74 -30.44
CA LEU A 196 2.26 -9.51 -29.79
C LEU A 196 3.12 -10.77 -29.84
N THR A 197 4.44 -10.60 -29.82
CA THR A 197 5.37 -11.73 -29.92
C THR A 197 5.14 -12.75 -28.81
N SER A 198 5.00 -14.01 -29.18
CA SER A 198 4.87 -15.10 -28.22
C SER A 198 6.20 -15.32 -27.48
N GLY A 199 6.14 -15.53 -26.15
CA GLY A 199 7.34 -15.78 -25.35
C GLY A 199 8.25 -14.55 -25.17
N ARG A 200 7.77 -13.35 -25.47
CA ARG A 200 8.54 -12.12 -25.28
C ARG A 200 9.02 -11.91 -23.85
N THR A 201 10.16 -11.34 -23.68
CA THR A 201 10.78 -10.97 -22.40
C THR A 201 10.94 -9.47 -22.24
N THR A 202 10.59 -8.71 -23.25
CA THR A 202 10.54 -7.24 -23.26
C THR A 202 9.12 -6.80 -23.55
N LYS A 203 8.73 -5.63 -23.06
CA LYS A 203 7.39 -5.12 -23.26
C LYS A 203 7.16 -4.72 -24.72
N GLU A 204 5.98 -5.03 -25.22
CA GLU A 204 5.49 -4.55 -26.51
C GLU A 204 4.22 -3.71 -26.31
N LYS A 205 4.07 -2.67 -27.10
CA LYS A 205 3.05 -1.64 -26.93
C LYS A 205 1.92 -1.81 -27.91
N ILE A 206 0.71 -1.73 -27.39
CA ILE A 206 -0.55 -1.56 -28.14
C ILE A 206 -1.03 -0.14 -27.90
N ALA A 207 -1.12 0.66 -28.95
CA ALA A 207 -1.72 1.99 -28.89
C ALA A 207 -3.21 1.92 -29.28
N ILE A 208 -4.07 2.34 -28.39
CA ILE A 208 -5.51 2.38 -28.63
C ILE A 208 -5.89 3.79 -29.03
N ILE A 209 -6.14 3.97 -30.30
CA ILE A 209 -6.44 5.25 -30.91
C ILE A 209 -7.93 5.34 -31.13
N THR A 210 -8.58 6.09 -30.30
CA THR A 210 -9.95 6.50 -30.54
C THR A 210 -9.93 7.93 -31.04
N SER A 211 -10.73 8.24 -32.00
CA SER A 211 -10.88 9.54 -32.66
C SER A 211 -10.36 10.78 -31.91
N GLY A 212 -9.05 10.94 -31.78
CA GLY A 212 -8.39 12.09 -31.17
C GLY A 212 -9.30 13.16 -30.57
N SER A 213 -9.30 13.26 -29.29
CA SER A 213 -9.81 14.36 -28.47
C SER A 213 -11.31 14.54 -28.28
N THR A 214 -12.23 13.76 -28.84
CA THR A 214 -13.62 14.24 -28.86
C THR A 214 -14.72 13.28 -28.45
N GLY A 215 -14.42 12.08 -27.99
CA GLY A 215 -15.49 11.24 -27.49
C GLY A 215 -15.05 9.93 -26.86
N PRO A 216 -15.78 9.45 -25.88
CA PRO A 216 -15.51 8.19 -25.24
C PRO A 216 -15.74 7.02 -26.20
N SER A 217 -14.86 6.03 -26.15
CA SER A 217 -15.01 4.77 -26.83
C SER A 217 -15.73 3.77 -25.95
N THR A 218 -16.65 3.02 -26.51
CA THR A 218 -17.47 2.09 -25.73
C THR A 218 -16.85 0.70 -25.71
N VAL A 219 -16.55 0.21 -24.52
CA VAL A 219 -16.39 -1.22 -24.27
C VAL A 219 -17.76 -1.76 -23.92
N ASN A 220 -18.37 -2.51 -24.79
CA ASN A 220 -19.73 -2.97 -24.59
C ASN A 220 -19.80 -4.50 -24.44
N LYS A 221 -20.92 -4.94 -23.90
CA LYS A 221 -21.22 -6.35 -23.61
C LYS A 221 -21.44 -7.24 -24.84
N LYS A 222 -21.52 -6.69 -26.04
CA LYS A 222 -21.62 -7.51 -27.29
C LYS A 222 -20.32 -8.25 -27.57
N SER A 223 -19.29 -7.95 -26.79
CA SER A 223 -18.05 -8.71 -26.82
C SER A 223 -18.31 -10.18 -26.50
N LYS A 224 -17.97 -11.04 -27.45
CA LYS A 224 -18.18 -12.49 -27.35
C LYS A 224 -17.05 -13.20 -26.60
N VAL A 225 -15.99 -12.50 -26.26
CA VAL A 225 -14.82 -13.11 -25.63
C VAL A 225 -15.08 -13.33 -24.14
N LYS A 226 -15.64 -14.46 -23.84
CA LYS A 226 -15.61 -15.04 -22.50
C LYS A 226 -14.32 -15.85 -22.39
N ASN A 227 -13.36 -15.34 -21.66
CA ASN A 227 -12.16 -16.13 -21.37
C ASN A 227 -12.49 -17.14 -20.27
N THR A 228 -12.67 -18.38 -20.68
CA THR A 228 -12.93 -19.51 -19.79
C THR A 228 -11.66 -20.11 -19.19
N ASN A 229 -10.49 -19.60 -19.58
CA ASN A 229 -9.20 -20.16 -19.20
C ASN A 229 -8.51 -19.37 -18.07
N ARG A 230 -9.17 -18.41 -17.45
CA ARG A 230 -8.65 -17.72 -16.27
C ARG A 230 -9.50 -18.02 -15.06
N MET A 231 -8.89 -17.91 -13.88
CA MET A 231 -9.48 -18.19 -12.58
C MET A 231 -10.85 -17.52 -12.37
N TYR A 232 -11.02 -16.35 -12.96
CA TYR A 232 -12.28 -15.62 -12.91
C TYR A 232 -12.83 -15.44 -14.31
N ASN A 233 -13.90 -16.17 -14.61
CA ASN A 233 -14.66 -15.97 -15.84
C ASN A 233 -15.26 -14.58 -15.87
N SER A 234 -14.71 -13.69 -16.66
CA SER A 234 -15.23 -12.34 -16.83
C SER A 234 -15.08 -11.90 -18.29
N VAL A 235 -15.99 -11.05 -18.71
CA VAL A 235 -15.83 -10.28 -19.94
C VAL A 235 -14.93 -9.12 -19.59
N SER A 236 -13.67 -9.12 -20.03
CA SER A 236 -12.66 -8.14 -19.64
C SER A 236 -11.52 -8.03 -20.63
N ILE A 237 -10.77 -6.96 -20.53
CA ILE A 237 -9.48 -6.83 -21.20
C ILE A 237 -8.47 -7.64 -20.39
N MET A 238 -7.81 -8.57 -21.06
CA MET A 238 -6.91 -9.52 -20.43
C MET A 238 -5.50 -9.43 -21.04
N PRO A 239 -4.70 -8.46 -20.63
CA PRO A 239 -3.36 -8.32 -21.16
C PRO A 239 -2.51 -9.53 -20.74
N SER A 240 -1.70 -10.01 -21.68
CA SER A 240 -0.64 -10.97 -21.38
C SER A 240 0.59 -10.28 -20.79
N SER A 241 1.52 -11.06 -20.24
CA SER A 241 2.78 -10.50 -19.72
C SER A 241 3.55 -9.68 -20.77
N TYR A 242 4.29 -8.70 -20.30
CA TYR A 242 5.09 -7.81 -21.14
C TYR A 242 4.25 -7.00 -22.16
N THR A 243 3.15 -6.42 -21.69
CA THR A 243 2.24 -5.62 -22.53
C THR A 243 2.10 -4.21 -21.99
N ILE A 244 2.20 -3.23 -22.88
CA ILE A 244 1.78 -1.85 -22.64
C ILE A 244 0.46 -1.62 -23.36
N LEU A 245 -0.59 -1.27 -22.63
CA LEU A 245 -1.84 -0.75 -23.16
C LEU A 245 -1.85 0.77 -22.98
N ASP A 246 -1.60 1.49 -24.04
CA ASP A 246 -1.60 2.94 -24.06
C ASP A 246 -2.88 3.45 -24.71
N PHE A 247 -3.76 4.03 -23.92
CA PHE A 247 -5.05 4.54 -24.39
C PHE A 247 -5.01 5.98 -24.89
N GLN A 248 -3.84 6.61 -24.85
CA GLN A 248 -3.60 7.93 -25.43
C GLN A 248 -4.62 9.00 -24.98
N ASP A 249 -4.84 9.08 -23.66
CA ASP A 249 -5.77 9.98 -22.98
C ASP A 249 -7.24 9.84 -23.41
N ASN A 250 -7.60 8.67 -23.90
CA ASN A 250 -8.98 8.41 -24.31
C ASN A 250 -9.88 8.11 -23.13
N ILE A 251 -11.16 8.44 -23.32
CA ILE A 251 -12.24 8.07 -22.42
C ILE A 251 -12.88 6.79 -22.93
N ILE A 252 -12.93 5.78 -22.07
CA ILE A 252 -13.59 4.52 -22.34
C ILE A 252 -14.86 4.44 -21.52
N TYR A 253 -15.97 4.22 -22.18
CA TYR A 253 -17.24 3.95 -21.54
C TYR A 253 -17.48 2.45 -21.41
N ILE A 254 -17.84 2.03 -20.21
CA ILE A 254 -18.18 0.65 -19.91
C ILE A 254 -19.71 0.54 -19.85
N ASP A 255 -20.27 -0.23 -20.77
CA ASP A 255 -21.68 -0.58 -20.79
C ASP A 255 -21.88 -2.09 -20.64
N TYR A 256 -22.06 -2.52 -19.40
CA TYR A 256 -22.48 -3.88 -19.08
C TYR A 256 -23.96 -3.88 -18.67
N SER A 257 -24.85 -3.62 -19.61
CA SER A 257 -26.29 -3.52 -19.34
C SER A 257 -26.96 -4.88 -19.02
N GLU A 258 -26.24 -6.00 -19.12
CA GLU A 258 -26.69 -7.32 -18.67
C GLU A 258 -25.97 -7.73 -17.39
N THR A 259 -26.66 -8.46 -16.53
CA THR A 259 -26.14 -8.98 -15.27
C THR A 259 -25.12 -10.10 -15.50
N PHE A 260 -23.84 -9.78 -15.40
CA PHE A 260 -22.79 -10.77 -15.19
C PHE A 260 -22.51 -10.90 -13.69
N VAL A 261 -22.20 -12.11 -13.25
CA VAL A 261 -21.89 -12.38 -11.83
C VAL A 261 -20.66 -11.59 -11.37
N SER A 262 -19.70 -11.36 -12.27
CA SER A 262 -18.53 -10.51 -12.02
C SER A 262 -18.09 -9.86 -13.31
N THR A 263 -17.93 -8.56 -13.29
CA THR A 263 -17.48 -7.77 -14.45
C THR A 263 -16.24 -6.99 -14.07
N TYR A 264 -15.19 -7.10 -14.88
CA TYR A 264 -13.95 -6.35 -14.73
C TYR A 264 -13.62 -5.66 -16.03
N THR A 265 -13.15 -4.43 -15.98
CA THR A 265 -12.61 -3.80 -17.19
C THR A 265 -11.28 -4.45 -17.54
N PHE A 266 -10.40 -4.58 -16.57
CA PHE A 266 -9.13 -5.28 -16.71
C PHE A 266 -9.07 -6.47 -15.78
N ASN A 267 -8.75 -7.65 -16.33
CA ASN A 267 -8.50 -8.85 -15.57
C ASN A 267 -7.03 -9.29 -15.76
N ILE A 268 -6.23 -9.04 -14.73
CA ILE A 268 -4.81 -9.33 -14.68
C ILE A 268 -4.59 -10.43 -13.65
N SER A 269 -5.17 -11.59 -13.87
CA SER A 269 -5.11 -12.70 -12.92
C SER A 269 -4.40 -13.92 -13.50
N ALA A 270 -3.89 -14.77 -12.62
CA ALA A 270 -3.38 -16.09 -12.99
C ALA A 270 -4.47 -16.94 -13.66
N LEU A 271 -4.05 -17.96 -14.40
CA LEU A 271 -4.97 -18.92 -15.00
C LEU A 271 -5.55 -19.87 -13.93
N PHE A 272 -4.73 -20.30 -12.98
CA PHE A 272 -5.10 -21.18 -11.90
C PHE A 272 -4.54 -20.71 -10.56
N ASP A 273 -5.13 -21.16 -9.46
CA ASP A 273 -4.81 -20.76 -8.09
C ASP A 273 -3.33 -20.85 -7.69
N LEU A 274 -2.60 -21.80 -8.23
CA LEU A 274 -1.21 -22.05 -7.89
C LEU A 274 -0.22 -21.53 -8.95
N GLU A 275 -0.70 -20.87 -10.00
CA GLU A 275 0.13 -20.33 -11.06
C GLU A 275 0.51 -18.88 -10.79
N ARG A 276 1.61 -18.47 -11.42
CA ARG A 276 1.98 -17.05 -11.49
C ARG A 276 1.07 -16.34 -12.48
N GLY A 277 0.55 -15.18 -12.09
CA GLY A 277 -0.22 -14.32 -12.97
C GLY A 277 0.63 -13.59 -14.00
N PRO A 278 -0.01 -12.81 -14.83
CA PRO A 278 0.68 -11.94 -15.79
C PRO A 278 1.59 -10.94 -15.08
N LYS A 279 2.69 -10.56 -15.72
CA LYS A 279 3.69 -9.64 -15.18
C LYS A 279 4.19 -8.65 -16.24
N TYR A 280 4.77 -7.55 -15.78
CA TYR A 280 5.30 -6.50 -16.64
C TYR A 280 4.23 -5.92 -17.57
N ILE A 281 3.15 -5.41 -16.95
CA ILE A 281 2.04 -4.79 -17.67
C ILE A 281 1.95 -3.32 -17.29
N THR A 282 1.78 -2.48 -18.30
CA THR A 282 1.45 -1.07 -18.13
C THR A 282 0.07 -0.79 -18.71
N ILE A 283 -0.78 -0.12 -17.94
CA ILE A 283 -2.07 0.43 -18.40
C ILE A 283 -1.99 1.93 -18.19
N SER A 284 -2.04 2.68 -19.28
CA SER A 284 -1.76 4.11 -19.21
C SER A 284 -2.72 4.99 -20.00
N ASN A 285 -2.83 6.24 -19.53
CA ASN A 285 -3.50 7.33 -20.24
C ASN A 285 -4.95 7.02 -20.57
N VAL A 286 -5.74 6.65 -19.55
CA VAL A 286 -7.14 6.24 -19.73
C VAL A 286 -8.06 6.84 -18.68
N THR A 287 -9.23 7.33 -19.12
CA THR A 287 -10.36 7.61 -18.24
C THR A 287 -11.45 6.58 -18.49
N ILE A 288 -11.87 5.88 -17.47
CA ILE A 288 -12.91 4.85 -17.53
C ILE A 288 -14.18 5.39 -16.89
N ILE A 289 -15.27 5.36 -17.63
CA ILE A 289 -16.59 5.77 -17.17
C ILE A 289 -17.54 4.58 -17.27
N GLY A 290 -18.25 4.28 -16.22
CA GLY A 290 -19.25 3.21 -16.21
C GLY A 290 -19.18 2.35 -14.97
N LYS A 291 -19.94 1.25 -14.97
CA LYS A 291 -20.14 0.39 -13.81
C LYS A 291 -19.63 -1.03 -14.07
N THR A 292 -18.72 -1.46 -13.20
CA THR A 292 -18.22 -2.85 -13.17
C THR A 292 -18.15 -3.34 -11.72
N THR A 293 -17.89 -4.61 -11.49
CA THR A 293 -17.58 -5.09 -10.13
C THR A 293 -16.24 -4.51 -9.67
N TYR A 294 -15.18 -4.68 -10.47
CA TYR A 294 -13.88 -4.02 -10.26
C TYR A 294 -13.43 -3.41 -11.58
N THR A 295 -12.93 -2.18 -11.55
CA THR A 295 -12.35 -1.62 -12.78
C THR A 295 -11.09 -2.38 -13.16
N ALA A 296 -10.19 -2.65 -12.22
CA ALA A 296 -9.09 -3.56 -12.43
C ALA A 296 -9.04 -4.62 -11.33
N PHE A 297 -8.89 -5.86 -11.73
CA PHE A 297 -8.70 -7.00 -10.85
C PHE A 297 -7.35 -7.66 -11.10
N LEU A 298 -6.54 -7.76 -10.07
CA LEU A 298 -5.22 -8.37 -10.09
C LEU A 298 -5.19 -9.56 -9.14
N ALA A 299 -4.68 -10.68 -9.60
CA ALA A 299 -4.44 -11.83 -8.74
C ALA A 299 -3.14 -12.55 -9.12
N GLN A 300 -2.24 -12.66 -8.17
CA GLN A 300 -0.92 -13.30 -8.34
C GLN A 300 -0.08 -12.66 -9.45
N SER A 301 -0.27 -11.38 -9.67
CA SER A 301 0.36 -10.58 -10.73
C SER A 301 1.46 -9.71 -10.16
N SER A 302 2.48 -9.43 -10.95
CA SER A 302 3.61 -8.62 -10.50
C SER A 302 4.12 -7.67 -11.57
N PHE A 303 4.77 -6.61 -11.12
CA PHE A 303 5.29 -5.58 -12.01
C PHE A 303 4.18 -4.97 -12.89
N ILE A 304 3.15 -4.45 -12.23
CA ILE A 304 1.98 -3.85 -12.89
C ILE A 304 1.97 -2.35 -12.61
N LEU A 305 1.93 -1.56 -13.66
CA LEU A 305 1.84 -0.10 -13.59
C LEU A 305 0.49 0.40 -14.11
N PHE A 306 -0.17 1.19 -13.29
CA PHE A 306 -1.28 2.07 -13.69
C PHE A 306 -0.78 3.51 -13.71
N LYS A 307 -0.80 4.13 -14.90
CA LYS A 307 -0.31 5.51 -15.08
C LYS A 307 -1.36 6.37 -15.74
N ASN A 308 -1.63 7.55 -15.19
CA ASN A 308 -2.73 8.41 -15.65
C ASN A 308 -4.02 7.61 -15.82
N PHE A 309 -4.38 6.91 -14.74
CA PHE A 309 -5.50 5.97 -14.72
C PHE A 309 -6.65 6.56 -13.93
N HIS A 310 -7.73 6.88 -14.60
CA HIS A 310 -8.85 7.60 -14.02
C HIS A 310 -10.14 6.78 -14.13
N VAL A 311 -10.87 6.64 -13.03
CA VAL A 311 -12.13 5.92 -12.97
C VAL A 311 -13.22 6.87 -12.46
N ARG A 312 -14.35 6.96 -13.16
CA ARG A 312 -15.46 7.83 -12.80
C ARG A 312 -16.80 7.11 -12.90
N ALA A 313 -17.73 7.50 -12.03
CA ALA A 313 -19.12 7.12 -12.19
C ALA A 313 -19.73 7.73 -13.46
N ALA A 314 -20.65 7.00 -14.09
CA ALA A 314 -21.48 7.55 -15.15
C ALA A 314 -22.54 8.50 -14.57
N GLN A 315 -23.02 9.43 -15.38
CA GLN A 315 -24.10 10.34 -14.99
C GLN A 315 -25.38 9.55 -14.69
N GLY A 316 -26.04 9.85 -13.60
CA GLY A 316 -27.21 9.13 -13.13
C GLY A 316 -26.92 7.80 -12.44
N GLU A 317 -25.68 7.34 -12.49
CA GLU A 317 -25.16 6.19 -11.74
C GLU A 317 -24.31 6.74 -10.58
N TYR A 318 -24.66 6.40 -9.36
CA TYR A 318 -23.87 6.88 -8.24
C TYR A 318 -22.44 6.29 -8.23
N ARG A 319 -22.33 5.09 -8.77
CA ARG A 319 -21.11 4.29 -8.55
C ARG A 319 -20.58 3.68 -9.83
N ALA A 320 -19.31 3.94 -10.10
CA ALA A 320 -18.62 3.41 -11.27
C ALA A 320 -18.37 1.89 -11.15
N SER A 321 -17.90 1.45 -9.99
CA SER A 321 -17.63 0.04 -9.71
C SER A 321 -17.67 -0.18 -8.20
N SER A 322 -17.69 -1.42 -7.73
CA SER A 322 -17.55 -1.67 -6.29
C SER A 322 -16.18 -1.24 -5.81
N ILE A 323 -15.11 -1.61 -6.53
CA ILE A 323 -13.74 -1.21 -6.21
C ILE A 323 -13.05 -0.74 -7.49
N GLY A 324 -12.29 0.35 -7.41
CA GLY A 324 -11.51 0.84 -8.52
C GLY A 324 -10.43 -0.17 -8.92
N ILE A 325 -9.45 -0.42 -8.07
CA ILE A 325 -8.43 -1.45 -8.27
C ILE A 325 -8.44 -2.41 -7.08
N ARG A 326 -8.70 -3.67 -7.35
CA ARG A 326 -8.57 -4.78 -6.41
C ARG A 326 -7.34 -5.59 -6.76
N ALA A 327 -6.36 -5.61 -5.87
CA ALA A 327 -5.19 -6.48 -6.00
C ALA A 327 -5.17 -7.48 -4.84
N GLN A 328 -5.01 -8.77 -5.16
CA GLN A 328 -4.99 -9.80 -4.13
C GLN A 328 -4.07 -10.97 -4.48
N SER A 329 -3.70 -11.72 -3.48
CA SER A 329 -3.11 -13.05 -3.63
C SER A 329 -4.10 -14.11 -3.18
N GLN A 330 -4.11 -15.24 -3.86
CA GLN A 330 -5.08 -16.30 -3.60
C GLN A 330 -4.70 -17.14 -2.37
N ALA A 331 -5.73 -17.66 -1.70
CA ALA A 331 -5.58 -18.44 -0.48
C ALA A 331 -4.57 -19.60 -0.60
N ASN A 332 -4.62 -20.32 -1.70
CA ASN A 332 -3.74 -21.48 -1.91
C ASN A 332 -2.27 -21.08 -2.15
N ALA A 333 -2.02 -19.97 -2.86
CA ALA A 333 -0.68 -19.43 -3.03
C ALA A 333 -0.10 -18.95 -1.70
N ILE A 334 -0.96 -18.43 -0.84
CA ILE A 334 -0.63 -17.96 0.48
C ILE A 334 -0.31 -19.12 1.41
N ALA A 335 -1.21 -20.10 1.47
CA ALA A 335 -1.06 -21.27 2.31
C ALA A 335 0.23 -22.07 2.03
N ASN A 336 0.75 -22.00 0.81
CA ASN A 336 2.00 -22.63 0.42
C ASN A 336 3.25 -21.71 0.51
N VAL A 337 3.12 -20.51 1.13
CA VAL A 337 4.20 -19.51 1.30
C VAL A 337 5.01 -19.26 0.02
N GLN A 338 4.37 -19.39 -1.11
CA GLN A 338 5.03 -19.13 -2.37
C GLN A 338 4.93 -17.64 -2.66
N LEU A 339 5.73 -16.85 -1.95
CA LEU A 339 5.75 -15.38 -2.06
C LEU A 339 5.97 -14.90 -3.49
N ASP A 340 6.71 -15.67 -4.27
CA ASP A 340 6.94 -15.42 -5.69
C ASP A 340 5.67 -15.55 -6.55
N ARG A 341 4.57 -16.04 -5.96
CA ARG A 341 3.23 -16.11 -6.56
C ARG A 341 2.25 -15.10 -5.99
N TRP A 342 2.65 -14.34 -4.97
CA TRP A 342 1.83 -13.25 -4.48
C TRP A 342 1.82 -12.10 -5.48
N SER A 343 0.76 -11.29 -5.44
CA SER A 343 0.77 -10.01 -6.14
C SER A 343 1.80 -9.10 -5.49
N HIS A 344 2.70 -8.54 -6.28
CA HIS A 344 3.77 -7.69 -5.78
C HIS A 344 4.31 -6.74 -6.86
N ASP A 345 5.11 -5.77 -6.42
CA ASP A 345 5.68 -4.75 -7.28
C ASP A 345 4.59 -4.07 -8.12
N LEU A 346 3.63 -3.46 -7.40
CA LEU A 346 2.54 -2.70 -7.98
C LEU A 346 2.85 -1.21 -7.96
N PHE A 347 2.63 -0.56 -9.08
CA PHE A 347 2.96 0.84 -9.28
C PHE A 347 1.71 1.64 -9.65
N PHE A 348 1.51 2.77 -8.97
CA PHE A 348 0.39 3.68 -9.19
C PHE A 348 0.92 5.09 -9.42
N ASP A 349 0.81 5.59 -10.63
CA ASP A 349 1.27 6.91 -11.02
C ASP A 349 0.10 7.75 -11.52
N ASN A 350 -0.31 8.75 -10.73
CA ASN A 350 -1.45 9.60 -11.01
C ASN A 350 -2.76 8.82 -11.27
N CYS A 351 -3.24 8.12 -10.23
CA CYS A 351 -4.49 7.37 -10.27
C CYS A 351 -5.62 8.14 -9.59
N THR A 352 -6.78 8.25 -10.23
CA THR A 352 -7.94 8.93 -9.63
C THR A 352 -9.20 8.07 -9.66
N PHE A 353 -9.99 8.17 -8.60
CA PHE A 353 -11.19 7.39 -8.39
C PHE A 353 -12.32 8.31 -7.93
N ASP A 354 -13.35 8.48 -8.76
CA ASP A 354 -14.48 9.37 -8.49
C ASP A 354 -15.80 8.59 -8.53
N GLY A 355 -16.56 8.64 -7.45
CA GLY A 355 -17.88 8.01 -7.37
C GLY A 355 -17.82 6.47 -7.36
N ILE A 356 -16.80 5.87 -6.75
CA ILE A 356 -16.67 4.42 -6.59
C ILE A 356 -17.57 3.94 -5.44
N ASP A 357 -18.14 2.74 -5.58
CA ASP A 357 -19.07 2.17 -4.60
C ASP A 357 -18.45 1.91 -3.24
N GLU A 358 -17.25 1.35 -3.24
CA GLU A 358 -16.51 1.02 -2.02
C GLU A 358 -15.15 1.73 -2.03
N HIS A 359 -14.09 1.09 -2.50
CA HIS A 359 -12.72 1.54 -2.35
C HIS A 359 -12.09 2.02 -3.65
N GLY A 360 -11.29 3.06 -3.59
CA GLY A 360 -10.46 3.46 -4.74
C GLY A 360 -9.47 2.36 -5.07
N ILE A 361 -8.59 2.06 -4.14
CA ILE A 361 -7.66 0.93 -4.22
C ILE A 361 -7.85 0.05 -2.99
N GLU A 362 -7.94 -1.25 -3.20
CA GLU A 362 -7.89 -2.25 -2.14
C GLU A 362 -6.85 -3.31 -2.47
N THR A 363 -5.97 -3.57 -1.52
CA THR A 363 -4.98 -4.64 -1.64
C THR A 363 -5.21 -5.71 -0.59
N PHE A 364 -4.86 -6.96 -0.92
CA PHE A 364 -5.04 -8.11 -0.03
C PHE A 364 -3.87 -9.07 -0.21
N ASN A 365 -3.00 -9.16 0.79
CA ASN A 365 -1.75 -9.94 0.71
C ASN A 365 -0.89 -9.54 -0.50
N VAL A 366 -0.55 -8.28 -0.55
CA VAL A 366 0.27 -7.66 -1.59
C VAL A 366 1.50 -7.03 -0.95
N TYR A 367 2.63 -7.09 -1.62
CA TYR A 367 3.84 -6.43 -1.14
C TYR A 367 4.57 -5.66 -2.24
N ASN A 368 5.44 -4.74 -1.84
CA ASN A 368 6.14 -3.81 -2.70
C ASN A 368 5.15 -2.97 -3.53
N ILE A 369 4.52 -2.03 -2.86
CA ILE A 369 3.56 -1.10 -3.44
C ILE A 369 4.23 0.27 -3.56
N TYR A 370 4.25 0.82 -4.76
CA TYR A 370 4.83 2.14 -5.02
C TYR A 370 3.77 3.05 -5.63
N ALA A 371 3.57 4.22 -5.03
CA ALA A 371 2.61 5.16 -5.57
C ALA A 371 3.15 6.59 -5.55
N ASN A 372 2.92 7.30 -6.64
CA ASN A 372 3.16 8.74 -6.66
C ASN A 372 1.93 9.47 -6.12
N THR A 373 0.82 9.50 -6.85
CA THR A 373 -0.39 10.19 -6.40
C THR A 373 -1.62 9.31 -6.56
N ILE A 374 -2.38 9.17 -5.48
CA ILE A 374 -3.69 8.51 -5.46
C ILE A 374 -4.73 9.52 -5.01
N LYS A 375 -5.73 9.80 -5.86
CA LYS A 375 -6.84 10.71 -5.55
C LYS A 375 -8.16 9.98 -5.53
N SER A 376 -8.94 10.18 -4.49
CA SER A 376 -10.23 9.53 -4.29
C SER A 376 -11.29 10.56 -3.89
N THR A 377 -12.41 10.59 -4.61
CA THR A 377 -13.47 11.57 -4.37
C THR A 377 -14.84 10.91 -4.41
N ASP A 378 -15.71 11.27 -3.45
CA ASP A 378 -17.09 10.77 -3.38
C ASP A 378 -17.19 9.23 -3.39
N LEU A 379 -16.36 8.55 -2.61
CA LEU A 379 -16.38 7.10 -2.50
C LEU A 379 -17.37 6.62 -1.42
N GLY A 380 -17.93 5.45 -1.63
CA GLY A 380 -18.74 4.76 -0.62
C GLY A 380 -17.91 4.01 0.43
N GLY A 381 -16.61 3.90 0.26
CA GLY A 381 -15.66 3.23 1.14
C GLY A 381 -14.39 4.04 1.38
N ASN A 382 -13.25 3.38 1.44
CA ASN A 382 -11.97 4.03 1.73
C ASN A 382 -11.32 4.61 0.46
N GLY A 383 -10.56 5.69 0.63
CA GLY A 383 -9.69 6.19 -0.44
C GLY A 383 -8.70 5.12 -0.87
N ILE A 384 -7.94 4.62 0.09
CA ILE A 384 -7.08 3.44 -0.05
C ILE A 384 -7.29 2.50 1.14
N LEU A 385 -7.30 1.20 0.89
CA LEU A 385 -7.36 0.14 1.90
C LEU A 385 -6.25 -0.86 1.69
N LEU A 386 -5.34 -0.95 2.64
CA LEU A 386 -4.29 -1.97 2.68
C LEU A 386 -4.68 -3.04 3.70
N ASN A 387 -4.99 -4.24 3.22
CA ASN A 387 -5.24 -5.42 4.04
C ASN A 387 -4.07 -6.39 3.91
N CYS A 388 -3.54 -6.88 5.02
CA CYS A 388 -2.46 -7.89 5.02
C CYS A 388 -1.32 -7.54 4.04
N SER A 389 -1.09 -6.27 3.78
CA SER A 389 -0.13 -5.79 2.78
C SER A 389 1.03 -5.11 3.46
N TYR A 390 2.22 -5.20 2.89
CA TYR A 390 3.45 -4.70 3.50
C TYR A 390 4.43 -4.17 2.45
N ASN A 391 5.45 -3.45 2.90
CA ASN A 391 6.40 -2.77 2.03
C ASN A 391 5.68 -1.86 1.03
N ALA A 392 5.17 -0.75 1.51
CA ALA A 392 4.54 0.25 0.67
C ALA A 392 5.25 1.60 0.81
N TRP A 393 5.45 2.25 -0.31
CA TRP A 393 5.99 3.61 -0.38
C TRP A 393 5.05 4.45 -1.23
N ILE A 394 4.36 5.37 -0.59
CA ILE A 394 3.31 6.18 -1.20
C ILE A 394 3.65 7.65 -0.98
N ASN A 395 3.82 8.41 -2.06
CA ASN A 395 4.11 9.82 -1.94
C ASN A 395 2.88 10.60 -1.48
N GLU A 396 1.72 10.42 -2.12
CA GLU A 396 0.55 11.23 -1.80
C GLU A 396 -0.76 10.45 -1.89
N VAL A 397 -1.61 10.59 -0.86
CA VAL A 397 -3.01 10.13 -0.86
C VAL A 397 -3.91 11.33 -0.58
N ILE A 398 -4.76 11.68 -1.54
CA ILE A 398 -5.78 12.72 -1.39
C ILE A 398 -7.15 12.08 -1.41
N ALA A 399 -7.90 12.22 -0.33
CA ALA A 399 -9.22 11.67 -0.21
C ALA A 399 -10.24 12.73 0.20
N LYS A 400 -11.28 12.88 -0.60
CA LYS A 400 -12.37 13.83 -0.34
C LYS A 400 -13.71 13.12 -0.32
N ARG A 401 -14.48 13.32 0.74
CA ARG A 401 -15.82 12.74 0.89
C ARG A 401 -15.84 11.22 0.69
N CYS A 402 -14.84 10.54 1.25
CA CYS A 402 -14.82 9.08 1.30
C CYS A 402 -15.69 8.60 2.46
N CYS A 403 -16.88 8.13 2.13
CA CYS A 403 -17.90 7.61 3.04
C CYS A 403 -18.17 8.51 4.27
N PRO A 404 -18.61 9.76 4.12
CA PRO A 404 -18.88 10.66 5.23
C PRO A 404 -19.96 10.07 6.10
N GLY A 405 -20.46 9.50 6.61
CA GLY A 405 -21.57 8.93 7.40
C GLY A 405 -21.27 7.54 7.95
N ALA A 406 -20.07 7.00 7.70
CA ALA A 406 -19.69 5.66 8.15
C ALA A 406 -18.25 5.59 8.66
N THR A 407 -17.78 4.39 9.01
CA THR A 407 -16.47 4.16 9.64
C THR A 407 -15.33 3.90 8.65
N TYR A 408 -15.53 4.19 7.36
CA TYR A 408 -14.47 4.11 6.36
C TYR A 408 -13.58 5.36 6.40
N ALA A 409 -12.43 5.33 5.76
CA ALA A 409 -11.37 6.30 5.98
C ALA A 409 -10.77 6.86 4.68
N ALA A 410 -10.06 7.99 4.79
CA ALA A 410 -9.17 8.42 3.73
C ALA A 410 -8.12 7.33 3.46
N THR A 411 -7.45 6.89 4.51
CA THR A 411 -6.54 5.74 4.47
C THR A 411 -6.89 4.74 5.57
N ARG A 412 -7.01 3.47 5.21
CA ARG A 412 -7.29 2.40 6.15
C ARG A 412 -6.28 1.27 6.06
N TYR A 413 -5.83 0.83 7.21
CA TYR A 413 -4.91 -0.29 7.40
C TYR A 413 -5.60 -1.32 8.28
N ALA A 414 -5.73 -2.52 7.77
CA ALA A 414 -6.50 -3.55 8.47
C ALA A 414 -5.93 -4.94 8.25
N ASN A 415 -6.34 -5.87 9.10
CA ASN A 415 -6.01 -7.27 8.97
C ASN A 415 -4.51 -7.50 8.84
N ASP A 416 -3.77 -7.03 9.86
CA ASP A 416 -2.31 -7.14 9.93
C ASP A 416 -1.57 -6.43 8.77
N ALA A 417 -2.04 -5.26 8.35
CA ALA A 417 -1.29 -4.43 7.42
C ALA A 417 0.05 -3.98 8.05
N GLY A 418 1.08 -3.92 7.25
CA GLY A 418 2.47 -3.71 7.67
C GLY A 418 3.26 -5.02 7.69
N PRO A 419 4.54 -4.99 7.97
CA PRO A 419 5.36 -3.82 8.30
C PRO A 419 5.73 -2.95 7.11
N ASN A 420 6.42 -1.87 7.41
CA ASN A 420 7.09 -1.00 6.44
C ASN A 420 6.11 -0.39 5.42
N ILE A 421 5.04 0.23 5.93
CA ILE A 421 4.16 1.07 5.12
C ILE A 421 4.53 2.53 5.38
N ASN A 422 5.00 3.20 4.35
CA ASN A 422 5.53 4.55 4.41
C ASN A 422 4.72 5.46 3.48
N ILE A 423 4.22 6.57 4.01
CA ILE A 423 3.42 7.55 3.26
C ILE A 423 3.97 8.94 3.54
N HIS A 424 4.30 9.68 2.50
CA HIS A 424 4.77 11.04 2.68
C HIS A 424 3.63 11.98 3.09
N TYR A 425 2.52 12.00 2.34
CA TYR A 425 1.43 12.92 2.63
C TYR A 425 0.04 12.27 2.55
N VAL A 426 -0.79 12.52 3.55
CA VAL A 426 -2.21 12.14 3.57
C VAL A 426 -3.08 13.37 3.73
N TYR A 427 -3.91 13.67 2.73
CA TYR A 427 -4.98 14.64 2.81
C TYR A 427 -6.33 13.92 2.93
N GLY A 428 -7.08 14.26 3.96
CA GLY A 428 -8.45 13.77 4.17
C GLY A 428 -9.42 14.94 4.39
N GLU A 429 -10.44 15.08 3.55
CA GLU A 429 -11.45 16.11 3.66
C GLU A 429 -12.84 15.50 3.69
N ALA A 430 -13.62 15.80 4.72
CA ALA A 430 -14.99 15.35 4.86
C ALA A 430 -15.17 13.81 4.70
N CYS A 431 -14.17 13.03 5.07
CA CYS A 431 -14.22 11.58 5.06
C CYS A 431 -14.88 11.03 6.33
N GLY A 432 -15.23 9.76 6.35
CA GLY A 432 -15.73 9.08 7.55
C GLY A 432 -14.70 9.11 8.68
N ASN A 433 -13.50 8.63 8.41
CA ASN A 433 -12.30 8.82 9.24
C ASN A 433 -11.15 9.36 8.36
N GLY A 434 -10.10 9.86 8.99
CA GLY A 434 -8.88 10.25 8.29
C GLY A 434 -7.92 9.06 8.15
N VAL A 435 -7.09 8.82 9.15
CA VAL A 435 -6.17 7.67 9.26
C VAL A 435 -6.78 6.65 10.21
N PHE A 436 -6.97 5.43 9.72
CA PHE A 436 -7.70 4.40 10.47
C PHE A 436 -6.93 3.07 10.50
N LEU A 437 -6.38 2.74 11.68
CA LEU A 437 -5.67 1.50 11.93
C LEU A 437 -6.50 0.56 12.79
N VAL A 438 -6.64 -0.69 12.34
CA VAL A 438 -7.37 -1.72 13.06
C VAL A 438 -6.80 -3.11 12.81
N SER A 439 -7.21 -4.07 13.61
CA SER A 439 -6.97 -5.50 13.38
C SER A 439 -5.49 -5.84 13.25
N SER A 440 -4.72 -5.52 14.28
CA SER A 440 -3.31 -5.87 14.41
C SER A 440 -2.36 -5.23 13.40
N SER A 441 -2.77 -4.19 12.68
CA SER A 441 -1.87 -3.45 11.77
C SER A 441 -0.68 -2.87 12.53
N ASN A 442 0.48 -2.83 11.90
CA ASN A 442 1.72 -2.49 12.60
C ASN A 442 2.75 -1.85 11.65
N ASP A 443 3.58 -0.95 12.21
CA ASP A 443 4.71 -0.32 11.52
C ASP A 443 4.29 0.47 10.27
N ILE A 444 3.52 1.53 10.53
CA ILE A 444 3.00 2.45 9.52
C ILE A 444 3.53 3.85 9.83
N HIS A 445 4.22 4.42 8.88
CA HIS A 445 4.86 5.73 8.99
C HIS A 445 4.20 6.73 8.04
N ILE A 446 3.85 7.90 8.56
CA ILE A 446 3.27 9.01 7.79
C ILE A 446 4.04 10.27 8.15
N ASP A 447 4.68 10.91 7.15
CA ASP A 447 5.44 12.12 7.39
C ASP A 447 4.54 13.30 7.71
N LYS A 448 3.46 13.46 6.92
CA LYS A 448 2.61 14.64 7.01
C LYS A 448 1.14 14.30 6.80
N ILE A 449 0.27 14.89 7.59
CA ILE A 449 -1.18 14.78 7.44
C ILE A 449 -1.86 16.14 7.36
N LYS A 450 -2.96 16.20 6.63
CA LYS A 450 -3.94 17.29 6.71
C LYS A 450 -5.33 16.68 6.73
N LEU A 451 -6.04 16.76 7.86
CA LEU A 451 -7.36 16.16 8.05
C LEU A 451 -8.37 17.26 8.37
N VAL A 452 -9.35 17.45 7.53
CA VAL A 452 -10.29 18.56 7.59
C VAL A 452 -11.73 18.07 7.63
N ASN A 453 -12.49 18.50 8.62
CA ASN A 453 -13.91 18.19 8.79
C ASN A 453 -14.23 16.69 8.66
N ILE A 454 -13.49 15.85 9.34
CA ILE A 454 -13.73 14.41 9.38
C ILE A 454 -15.01 14.13 10.18
N HIS A 455 -15.85 13.20 9.70
CA HIS A 455 -17.13 12.86 10.30
C HIS A 455 -17.00 12.17 11.67
N SER A 456 -16.20 11.11 11.74
CA SER A 456 -16.11 10.26 12.94
C SER A 456 -14.85 10.55 13.75
N THR A 457 -13.70 10.07 13.33
CA THR A 457 -12.43 10.24 14.04
C THR A 457 -11.32 10.55 13.07
N PRO A 458 -10.64 11.70 13.18
CA PRO A 458 -9.53 12.01 12.29
C PRO A 458 -8.41 10.97 12.33
N ILE A 459 -7.95 10.58 13.51
CA ILE A 459 -6.99 9.49 13.67
C ILE A 459 -7.56 8.47 14.64
N TYR A 460 -7.79 7.26 14.15
CA TYR A 460 -8.27 6.14 14.96
C TYR A 460 -7.27 5.00 14.95
N VAL A 461 -6.87 4.57 16.14
CA VAL A 461 -6.01 3.41 16.32
C VAL A 461 -6.71 2.41 17.25
N GLY A 462 -7.03 1.23 16.72
CA GLY A 462 -7.74 0.20 17.46
C GLY A 462 -7.04 -1.15 17.35
N GLY A 463 -6.51 -1.67 18.47
CA GLY A 463 -5.82 -2.96 18.50
C GLY A 463 -4.66 -3.07 17.50
N SER A 464 -3.90 -2.01 17.34
CA SER A 464 -2.82 -1.87 16.36
C SER A 464 -1.63 -1.15 16.98
N ALA A 465 -0.44 -1.33 16.45
CA ALA A 465 0.80 -0.83 17.01
C ALA A 465 1.66 -0.11 15.96
N GLY A 466 2.58 0.75 16.41
CA GLY A 466 3.62 1.30 15.58
C GLY A 466 3.14 2.27 14.49
N LEU A 467 2.00 2.94 14.68
CA LEU A 467 1.67 4.11 13.86
C LEU A 467 2.59 5.26 14.24
N ASN A 468 3.24 5.86 13.28
CA ASN A 468 4.14 6.97 13.47
C ASN A 468 3.76 8.13 12.54
N ILE A 469 3.18 9.19 13.10
CA ILE A 469 2.84 10.41 12.37
C ILE A 469 3.79 11.51 12.82
N GLN A 470 4.56 12.06 11.88
CA GLN A 470 5.63 13.00 12.20
C GLN A 470 5.18 14.47 12.26
N SER A 471 4.15 14.84 11.50
CA SER A 471 3.66 16.21 11.50
C SER A 471 2.26 16.33 10.90
N GLY A 472 1.61 17.46 11.12
CA GLY A 472 0.42 17.81 10.36
C GLY A 472 -0.60 18.69 11.07
N GLU A 473 -1.78 18.72 10.50
CA GLU A 473 -2.90 19.52 10.99
C GLU A 473 -4.21 18.74 10.98
N ILE A 474 -5.01 18.89 12.01
CA ILE A 474 -6.34 18.31 12.14
C ILE A 474 -7.31 19.43 12.51
N LEU A 475 -8.18 19.78 11.57
CA LEU A 475 -9.04 20.94 11.67
C LEU A 475 -10.51 20.56 11.56
N THR A 476 -11.37 21.16 12.39
CA THR A 476 -12.82 21.04 12.26
C THR A 476 -13.53 22.33 12.63
N ASN A 477 -14.61 22.66 11.93
CA ASN A 477 -15.57 23.68 12.36
C ASN A 477 -16.89 23.06 12.84
N GLY A 478 -16.98 21.72 12.87
CA GLY A 478 -18.21 21.00 13.23
C GLY A 478 -19.34 21.14 12.19
N GLY A 479 -19.02 21.67 11.01
CA GLY A 479 -19.98 22.00 9.99
C GLY A 479 -20.62 20.81 9.31
N GLU A 480 -21.68 21.11 8.57
CA GLU A 480 -22.39 20.12 7.78
C GLU A 480 -21.53 19.61 6.61
N ILE A 481 -21.47 18.30 6.45
CA ILE A 481 -20.85 17.61 5.32
C ILE A 481 -21.96 17.12 4.39
N LYS A 482 -22.01 17.65 3.17
CA LYS A 482 -22.89 17.15 2.10
C LYS A 482 -22.16 16.12 1.25
N TYR A 483 -22.81 15.02 0.96
CA TYR A 483 -22.26 13.97 0.14
C TYR A 483 -23.36 13.20 -0.61
N THR A 484 -22.99 12.38 -1.55
CA THR A 484 -23.93 11.48 -2.23
C THR A 484 -23.85 10.10 -1.54
N ASP A 485 -24.98 9.59 -1.03
CA ASP A 485 -25.07 8.27 -0.42
C ASP A 485 -24.96 7.14 -1.45
N TYR A 486 -24.91 5.91 -0.97
CA TYR A 486 -24.81 4.73 -1.85
C TYR A 486 -26.04 4.50 -2.76
N LYS A 487 -27.13 5.18 -2.55
CA LYS A 487 -28.33 5.14 -3.40
C LYS A 487 -28.37 6.27 -4.41
N GLY A 488 -27.39 7.15 -4.41
CA GLY A 488 -27.37 8.31 -5.30
C GLY A 488 -28.11 9.54 -4.76
N ASN A 489 -28.59 9.51 -3.52
CA ASN A 489 -29.28 10.65 -2.92
C ASN A 489 -28.28 11.58 -2.25
N THR A 490 -28.60 12.88 -2.25
CA THR A 490 -27.89 13.83 -1.42
C THR A 490 -28.16 13.53 0.05
N ALA A 491 -27.12 13.26 0.81
CA ALA A 491 -27.17 13.04 2.24
C ALA A 491 -26.33 14.09 2.96
N THR A 492 -26.57 14.25 4.24
CA THR A 492 -25.84 15.18 5.09
C THR A 492 -25.42 14.51 6.39
N THR A 493 -24.28 14.90 6.89
CA THR A 493 -23.81 14.57 8.24
C THR A 493 -23.02 15.76 8.77
N ASN A 494 -22.47 15.67 9.97
CA ASN A 494 -21.64 16.73 10.54
C ASN A 494 -20.22 16.22 10.78
N ALA A 495 -19.27 17.13 10.67
CA ALA A 495 -17.91 16.88 11.12
C ALA A 495 -17.87 16.69 12.64
N THR A 496 -17.04 15.74 13.09
CA THR A 496 -16.87 15.53 14.53
C THR A 496 -16.16 16.69 15.19
N THR A 497 -16.55 16.97 16.41
CA THR A 497 -15.86 17.88 17.32
C THR A 497 -15.41 17.15 18.61
N SER A 498 -15.49 15.83 18.66
CA SER A 498 -15.22 15.05 19.87
C SER A 498 -13.71 14.99 20.17
N ALA A 499 -13.00 14.03 19.63
CA ALA A 499 -11.56 13.89 19.79
C ALA A 499 -10.87 13.77 18.42
N ALA A 500 -9.73 14.44 18.27
CA ALA A 500 -8.98 14.41 17.02
C ALA A 500 -8.15 13.11 16.86
N ILE A 501 -7.50 12.67 17.92
CA ILE A 501 -6.78 11.40 17.98
C ILE A 501 -7.47 10.51 18.99
N PHE A 502 -7.83 9.30 18.57
CA PHE A 502 -8.50 8.35 19.43
C PHE A 502 -7.83 6.99 19.35
N SER A 503 -7.26 6.61 20.45
CA SER A 503 -6.46 5.39 20.61
C SER A 503 -7.23 4.44 21.52
N VAL A 504 -7.61 3.25 21.02
CA VAL A 504 -8.47 2.29 21.70
C VAL A 504 -7.73 0.98 21.90
N GLY A 505 -7.53 0.61 23.16
CA GLY A 505 -7.01 -0.72 23.52
C GLY A 505 -7.86 -1.83 22.92
N GLY A 506 -7.21 -2.88 22.43
CA GLY A 506 -7.89 -4.03 21.82
C GLY A 506 -8.89 -4.71 22.78
N SER A 507 -9.94 -5.24 22.21
CA SER A 507 -10.80 -6.20 22.94
C SER A 507 -10.04 -7.52 23.12
N SER A 508 -10.51 -8.38 24.02
CA SER A 508 -9.94 -9.72 24.25
C SER A 508 -9.85 -10.62 23.00
N SER A 509 -10.44 -10.19 21.90
CA SER A 509 -10.40 -10.85 20.59
C SER A 509 -9.41 -10.22 19.61
N GLN A 510 -8.72 -9.13 20.00
CA GLN A 510 -7.71 -8.48 19.17
C GLN A 510 -6.34 -8.71 19.79
N PHE A 511 -5.45 -9.28 19.04
CA PHE A 511 -4.26 -9.97 19.52
C PHE A 511 -3.03 -9.08 19.72
N LEU A 512 -3.03 -7.87 19.17
CA LEU A 512 -1.99 -6.90 19.47
C LEU A 512 -2.52 -5.84 20.41
N PRO A 513 -1.89 -5.64 21.54
CA PRO A 513 -2.07 -4.42 22.29
C PRO A 513 -1.62 -3.26 21.42
N GLN A 514 -2.24 -2.15 21.64
CA GLN A 514 -2.00 -0.89 21.00
C GLN A 514 -0.73 -0.28 21.59
N TRP A 515 0.42 -0.62 21.01
CA TRP A 515 1.71 -0.21 21.56
C TRP A 515 2.47 0.72 20.64
N ASN A 516 3.15 1.66 21.27
CA ASN A 516 4.15 2.50 20.65
C ASN A 516 3.66 3.20 19.39
N ASN A 517 2.47 3.80 19.47
CA ASN A 517 2.05 4.74 18.45
C ASN A 517 2.65 6.11 18.77
N VAL A 518 3.17 6.80 17.78
CA VAL A 518 3.93 8.04 17.92
C VAL A 518 3.25 9.13 17.12
N PHE A 519 2.94 10.23 17.81
CA PHE A 519 2.31 11.40 17.23
C PHE A 519 3.17 12.63 17.53
N LYS A 520 3.62 13.33 16.49
CA LYS A 520 4.53 14.47 16.65
C LYS A 520 4.08 15.67 15.83
N ASN A 521 4.33 16.86 16.35
CA ASN A 521 4.19 18.13 15.64
C ASN A 521 2.82 18.28 14.95
N ILE A 522 1.75 17.99 15.66
CA ILE A 522 0.39 18.02 15.11
C ILE A 522 -0.38 19.20 15.74
N LYS A 523 -0.90 20.06 14.87
CA LYS A 523 -1.80 21.15 15.27
C LYS A 523 -3.24 20.67 15.20
N ILE A 524 -4.02 20.87 16.27
CA ILE A 524 -5.41 20.40 16.39
C ILE A 524 -6.31 21.59 16.73
N GLU A 525 -7.33 21.83 15.90
CA GLU A 525 -8.26 22.94 16.07
C GLU A 525 -9.73 22.51 15.96
N GLY A 526 -10.57 23.08 16.82
CA GLY A 526 -12.01 22.93 16.77
C GLY A 526 -12.58 21.73 17.53
N PHE A 527 -11.75 20.95 18.21
CA PHE A 527 -12.17 19.76 18.95
C PHE A 527 -12.41 20.04 20.43
N LYS A 528 -13.28 19.21 21.04
CA LYS A 528 -13.42 19.20 22.51
C LYS A 528 -12.18 18.63 23.16
N THR A 529 -11.60 17.60 22.58
CA THR A 529 -10.42 16.91 23.09
C THR A 529 -9.38 16.76 21.99
N GLY A 530 -8.13 17.08 22.27
CA GLY A 530 -7.03 16.89 21.33
C GLY A 530 -6.80 15.41 21.09
N TYR A 531 -6.46 14.66 22.13
CA TYR A 531 -6.25 13.23 22.03
C TYR A 531 -6.86 12.46 23.21
N ALA A 532 -7.37 11.27 22.93
CA ALA A 532 -8.06 10.43 23.89
C ALA A 532 -7.52 9.00 23.87
N GLU A 533 -7.34 8.44 25.05
CA GLU A 533 -6.94 7.06 25.26
C GLU A 533 -8.07 6.28 25.93
N ARG A 534 -8.49 5.19 25.30
CA ARG A 534 -9.48 4.26 25.84
C ARG A 534 -8.86 2.90 26.07
N TYR A 535 -9.05 2.39 27.25
CA TYR A 535 -8.48 1.12 27.66
C TYR A 535 -9.47 0.01 27.87
N LYS A 536 -9.04 -1.20 27.52
CA LYS A 536 -9.68 -2.40 28.04
C LYS A 536 -8.73 -3.36 28.76
N MET A 537 -7.44 -3.42 28.46
CA MET A 537 -6.62 -4.54 28.97
C MET A 537 -5.13 -4.31 29.27
N SER A 538 -4.49 -3.24 28.85
CA SER A 538 -3.04 -3.08 29.13
C SER A 538 -2.44 -1.72 28.69
N ALA A 539 -1.19 -1.49 29.10
CA ALA A 539 -0.39 -0.31 28.78
C ALA A 539 -0.25 -0.04 27.28
N ASN A 540 -0.26 1.22 26.87
CA ASN A 540 -0.19 1.60 25.46
C ASN A 540 1.20 1.98 25.00
N TYR A 541 2.02 2.54 25.84
CA TYR A 541 3.35 3.06 25.46
C TYR A 541 3.30 4.04 24.27
N ASN A 542 2.20 4.82 24.14
CA ASN A 542 2.07 5.81 23.08
C ASN A 542 2.89 7.07 23.42
N VAL A 543 3.35 7.75 22.39
CA VAL A 543 4.20 8.94 22.49
C VAL A 543 3.52 10.11 21.80
N TYR A 544 3.35 11.18 22.55
CA TYR A 544 2.80 12.46 22.07
C TYR A 544 3.85 13.55 22.25
N THR A 545 4.28 14.18 21.18
CA THR A 545 5.32 15.20 21.24
C THR A 545 4.89 16.43 20.44
N ASN A 546 4.93 17.59 21.06
CA ASN A 546 4.60 18.86 20.43
C ASN A 546 3.22 18.84 19.74
N ILE A 547 2.18 18.44 20.49
CA ILE A 547 0.80 18.45 20.01
C ILE A 547 0.15 19.76 20.42
N ASP A 548 -0.07 20.64 19.45
CA ASP A 548 -0.75 21.93 19.70
C ASP A 548 -2.26 21.73 19.79
N THR A 549 -2.75 21.74 21.02
CA THR A 549 -4.18 21.67 21.36
C THR A 549 -4.71 22.99 21.94
N SER A 550 -4.00 24.08 21.73
CA SER A 550 -4.35 25.40 22.30
C SER A 550 -5.75 25.89 21.93
N LYS A 551 -6.30 25.37 20.81
CA LYS A 551 -7.68 25.65 20.35
C LYS A 551 -8.66 24.50 20.61
N CYS A 552 -8.32 23.58 21.51
CA CYS A 552 -9.20 22.53 22.02
C CYS A 552 -9.73 22.92 23.40
N GLN A 553 -10.90 22.37 23.79
CA GLN A 553 -11.41 22.61 25.16
C GLN A 553 -10.58 21.85 26.19
N ASN A 554 -10.13 20.64 25.87
CA ASN A 554 -9.27 19.79 26.69
C ASN A 554 -8.07 19.32 25.87
N VAL A 555 -6.91 19.29 26.48
CA VAL A 555 -5.70 18.73 25.85
C VAL A 555 -5.89 17.24 25.60
N LYS A 556 -6.31 16.51 26.65
CA LYS A 556 -6.43 15.05 26.62
C LYS A 556 -7.59 14.57 27.47
N SER A 557 -8.10 13.36 27.19
CA SER A 557 -9.08 12.69 28.04
C SER A 557 -8.79 11.18 28.10
N ALA A 558 -8.96 10.60 29.29
CA ALA A 558 -9.01 9.16 29.46
C ALA A 558 -10.48 8.73 29.44
N ASP A 559 -10.87 7.92 28.46
CA ASP A 559 -12.22 7.38 28.36
C ASP A 559 -12.27 5.98 29.00
N GLY A 560 -12.59 5.98 30.27
CA GLY A 560 -12.56 4.78 31.12
C GLY A 560 -13.72 3.82 30.90
N ALA A 561 -13.67 3.01 29.87
CA ALA A 561 -14.55 1.85 29.71
C ALA A 561 -13.91 0.53 30.18
N GLY A 562 -12.93 0.57 31.05
CA GLY A 562 -12.22 -0.60 31.63
C GLY A 562 -12.54 -0.84 33.10
N THR A 563 -12.09 -1.96 33.63
CA THR A 563 -12.24 -2.38 35.05
C THR A 563 -11.32 -1.64 36.02
N GLY A 564 -10.48 -0.73 35.53
CA GLY A 564 -9.60 0.14 36.34
C GLY A 564 -10.10 1.59 36.40
N THR A 565 -9.61 2.38 37.32
CA THR A 565 -9.89 3.82 37.35
C THR A 565 -9.21 4.52 36.16
N ALA A 566 -9.77 5.63 35.69
CA ALA A 566 -9.19 6.41 34.59
C ALA A 566 -7.73 6.85 34.87
N GLU A 567 -7.37 7.00 36.14
CA GLU A 567 -6.03 7.32 36.61
C GLU A 567 -5.06 6.13 36.49
N ASP A 568 -5.56 4.90 36.66
CA ASP A 568 -4.71 3.70 36.65
C ASP A 568 -4.38 3.22 35.23
N ILE A 569 -5.16 3.63 34.24
CA ILE A 569 -5.11 3.01 32.93
C ILE A 569 -4.65 4.03 31.88
N GLY A 570 -5.15 5.21 31.83
CA GLY A 570 -4.97 6.17 30.76
C GLY A 570 -3.52 6.49 30.40
N PHE A 571 -3.14 7.74 30.51
CA PHE A 571 -1.81 8.23 30.13
C PHE A 571 -0.65 7.79 31.03
N ASN A 572 -0.88 6.92 32.03
CA ASN A 572 0.18 6.41 32.92
C ASN A 572 1.30 5.70 32.19
N PHE A 573 1.03 5.17 30.99
CA PHE A 573 2.00 4.46 30.18
C PHE A 573 2.37 5.22 28.88
N CYS A 574 2.01 6.47 28.81
CA CYS A 574 2.35 7.33 27.67
C CYS A 574 3.54 8.23 28.01
N VAL A 575 4.21 8.69 26.98
CA VAL A 575 5.18 9.78 27.03
C VAL A 575 4.55 11.01 26.39
N ILE A 576 4.44 12.12 27.11
CA ILE A 576 3.90 13.38 26.63
C ILE A 576 4.96 14.45 26.78
N ASP A 577 5.42 15.03 25.67
CA ASP A 577 6.48 16.03 25.62
C ASP A 577 7.72 15.61 26.46
N GLY A 578 8.12 14.37 26.32
CA GLY A 578 9.23 13.79 27.03
C GLY A 578 8.94 13.39 28.48
N GLN A 579 7.78 13.77 29.02
CA GLN A 579 7.39 13.38 30.39
C GLN A 579 6.73 12.00 30.37
N LYS A 580 7.30 11.08 31.13
CA LYS A 580 6.81 9.71 31.27
C LYS A 580 5.67 9.68 32.29
N GLY A 581 4.61 8.95 31.96
CA GLY A 581 3.56 8.61 32.91
C GLY A 581 4.11 7.78 34.08
N ALA A 582 3.31 7.59 35.14
CA ALA A 582 3.72 6.87 36.34
C ALA A 582 4.06 5.39 36.10
N GLY A 583 3.55 4.82 35.02
CA GLY A 583 3.95 3.56 34.43
C GLY A 583 3.93 2.33 35.32
N TYR A 584 4.53 1.24 34.83
CA TYR A 584 4.72 -0.01 35.58
C TYR A 584 5.87 0.02 36.56
N ASP A 585 6.61 1.10 36.63
CA ASP A 585 7.76 1.18 37.48
C ASP A 585 7.27 1.38 38.92
N LYS A 586 7.04 0.27 39.60
CA LYS A 586 6.68 0.25 41.02
C LYS A 586 7.85 0.83 41.84
N ILE A 587 7.78 2.11 42.09
CA ILE A 587 8.79 2.86 42.83
C ILE A 587 8.20 3.44 44.12
N THR A 588 9.04 3.70 45.10
CA THR A 588 8.71 4.44 46.31
C THR A 588 9.70 5.61 46.50
N GLY A 589 9.16 6.73 46.98
CA GLY A 589 9.98 7.93 47.23
C GLY A 589 10.34 8.69 45.96
N ASP A 590 11.18 9.71 46.11
CA ASP A 590 11.56 10.65 45.08
C ASP A 590 12.62 10.07 44.13
N LYS A 591 12.63 10.55 42.88
CA LYS A 591 13.69 10.24 41.92
C LYS A 591 15.00 10.91 42.33
N ILE A 592 16.11 10.21 42.27
CA ILE A 592 17.46 10.66 42.59
C ILE A 592 18.24 10.80 41.29
N VAL A 593 18.60 12.03 40.95
CA VAL A 593 19.41 12.31 39.77
C VAL A 593 20.88 12.20 40.11
N SER A 594 21.59 11.39 39.37
CA SER A 594 23.05 11.23 39.41
C SER A 594 23.63 11.69 38.07
N GLU A 595 24.93 11.62 37.87
CA GLU A 595 25.60 12.12 36.66
C GLU A 595 25.03 11.54 35.37
N ASN A 596 24.92 10.22 35.28
CA ASN A 596 24.47 9.53 34.05
C ASN A 596 23.09 8.88 34.19
N TYR A 597 22.55 8.80 35.38
CA TYR A 597 21.32 8.07 35.64
C TYR A 597 20.39 8.82 36.61
N THR A 598 19.10 8.62 36.38
CA THR A 598 18.08 8.93 37.40
C THR A 598 17.62 7.61 38.02
N TYR A 599 17.70 7.50 39.33
CA TYR A 599 17.30 6.33 40.09
C TYR A 599 16.03 6.58 40.89
N ALA A 600 15.30 5.53 41.19
CA ALA A 600 14.25 5.53 42.20
C ALA A 600 14.32 4.24 43.02
N LEU A 601 13.93 4.30 44.29
CA LEU A 601 13.85 3.11 45.13
C LEU A 601 12.68 2.24 44.65
N ALA A 602 12.90 0.95 44.44
CA ALA A 602 11.83 0.04 44.09
C ALA A 602 10.80 -0.10 45.24
N SER A 603 9.63 -0.60 44.94
CA SER A 603 8.54 -0.74 45.94
C SER A 603 8.90 -1.71 47.11
N ASP A 604 9.88 -2.59 46.93
CA ASP A 604 10.45 -3.43 47.99
C ASP A 604 11.31 -2.65 48.97
N SER A 605 11.71 -1.44 48.63
CA SER A 605 12.64 -0.59 49.41
C SER A 605 14.03 -1.17 49.58
N GLU A 606 14.39 -2.27 48.89
CA GLU A 606 15.65 -2.98 49.01
C GLU A 606 16.55 -2.81 47.79
N SER A 607 15.98 -2.45 46.66
CA SER A 607 16.67 -2.28 45.37
C SER A 607 16.37 -0.96 44.69
N TYR A 608 17.19 -0.58 43.71
CA TYR A 608 16.97 0.58 42.87
C TYR A 608 16.50 0.19 41.46
N VAL A 609 15.72 1.09 40.86
CA VAL A 609 15.30 1.11 39.46
C VAL A 609 16.04 2.23 38.73
N ILE A 610 16.62 1.96 37.58
CA ILE A 610 17.10 2.99 36.67
C ILE A 610 15.86 3.56 35.97
N MET A 611 15.50 4.79 36.28
CA MET A 611 14.35 5.46 35.72
C MET A 611 14.66 6.14 34.40
N GLU A 612 15.89 6.64 34.23
CA GLU A 612 16.31 7.37 33.06
C GLU A 612 17.83 7.36 32.93
N TYR A 613 18.28 7.30 31.67
CA TYR A 613 19.71 7.48 31.35
C TYR A 613 19.90 8.90 30.78
N ASN A 614 20.75 9.68 31.42
CA ASN A 614 21.04 11.07 31.10
C ASN A 614 22.39 11.26 30.40
N GLY A 615 23.15 10.19 30.23
CA GLY A 615 24.48 10.21 29.64
C GLY A 615 24.50 10.07 28.12
N ASN A 616 25.67 10.06 27.55
CA ASN A 616 25.87 9.98 26.08
C ASN A 616 26.93 8.95 25.68
N GLU A 617 27.19 7.95 26.55
CA GLU A 617 28.18 6.92 26.28
C GLU A 617 27.72 5.96 25.21
N GLU A 618 28.63 5.56 24.31
CA GLU A 618 28.36 4.58 23.26
C GLU A 618 28.33 3.13 23.77
N ASN A 619 29.05 2.86 24.86
CA ASN A 619 29.23 1.52 25.41
C ASN A 619 28.87 1.52 26.88
N ILE A 620 27.79 0.85 27.24
CA ILE A 620 27.28 0.85 28.60
C ILE A 620 27.28 -0.54 29.18
N THR A 621 27.88 -0.67 30.38
CA THR A 621 27.62 -1.78 31.31
C THR A 621 26.67 -1.24 32.39
N ILE A 622 25.50 -1.82 32.52
CA ILE A 622 24.53 -1.40 33.53
C ILE A 622 25.15 -1.57 34.91
N PRO A 623 25.20 -0.55 35.77
CA PRO A 623 25.79 -0.65 37.13
C PRO A 623 25.00 -1.68 37.96
N SER A 624 25.72 -2.41 38.80
CA SER A 624 25.14 -3.43 39.67
C SER A 624 24.57 -2.88 40.97
N PHE A 625 25.08 -1.74 41.43
CA PHE A 625 24.74 -1.15 42.72
C PHE A 625 24.64 0.37 42.61
N TYR A 626 23.80 0.94 43.44
CA TYR A 626 23.73 2.37 43.73
C TYR A 626 23.45 2.54 45.25
N ASN A 627 24.23 3.40 45.95
CA ASN A 627 24.10 3.61 47.39
C ASN A 627 23.94 2.31 48.21
N ASP A 628 24.84 1.37 48.00
CA ASP A 628 24.92 0.07 48.69
C ASP A 628 23.70 -0.87 48.46
N LYS A 629 22.78 -0.51 47.59
CA LYS A 629 21.68 -1.39 47.20
C LYS A 629 21.83 -1.84 45.73
N THR A 630 21.36 -3.02 45.47
CA THR A 630 21.37 -3.57 44.11
C THR A 630 20.47 -2.77 43.17
N ILE A 631 20.88 -2.67 41.94
CA ILE A 631 19.99 -2.20 40.88
C ILE A 631 19.34 -3.46 40.29
N SER A 632 18.05 -3.61 40.49
CA SER A 632 17.31 -4.81 40.08
C SER A 632 16.49 -4.63 38.82
N ARG A 633 16.31 -3.37 38.38
CA ARG A 633 15.38 -3.08 37.29
C ARG A 633 15.83 -1.89 36.43
N ILE A 634 15.58 -2.01 35.13
CA ILE A 634 15.61 -0.90 34.18
C ILE A 634 14.17 -0.51 33.94
N GLY A 635 13.81 0.74 34.20
CA GLY A 635 12.45 1.24 34.10
C GLY A 635 11.97 1.38 32.64
N SER A 636 10.67 1.57 32.50
CA SER A 636 10.05 1.80 31.20
C SER A 636 10.61 3.09 30.59
N PHE A 637 10.90 3.07 29.30
CA PHE A 637 11.49 4.19 28.55
C PHE A 637 12.85 4.69 29.07
N ALA A 638 13.54 3.97 29.92
CA ALA A 638 14.76 4.48 30.59
C ALA A 638 15.84 4.96 29.61
N PHE A 639 16.00 4.29 28.47
CA PHE A 639 16.92 4.64 27.39
C PHE A 639 16.22 4.91 26.06
N TYR A 640 14.90 5.08 26.04
CA TYR A 640 14.11 5.18 24.82
C TYR A 640 14.64 6.27 23.88
N GLY A 641 14.83 5.92 22.60
CA GLY A 641 15.28 6.85 21.58
C GLY A 641 16.75 7.28 21.71
N ASN A 642 17.56 6.57 22.51
CA ASN A 642 18.99 6.86 22.60
C ASN A 642 19.70 6.41 21.31
N THR A 643 20.18 7.38 20.54
CA THR A 643 20.86 7.16 19.26
C THR A 643 22.38 7.13 19.38
N THR A 644 22.95 7.29 20.60
CA THR A 644 24.39 7.18 20.84
C THR A 644 24.82 5.78 21.22
N LEU A 645 24.01 5.06 21.95
CA LEU A 645 24.30 3.72 22.49
C LEU A 645 24.54 2.71 21.37
N LYS A 646 25.71 2.05 21.41
CA LYS A 646 26.13 1.00 20.47
C LYS A 646 26.22 -0.37 21.12
N THR A 647 26.77 -0.46 22.32
CA THR A 647 26.93 -1.74 23.04
C THR A 647 26.35 -1.67 24.44
N LEU A 648 25.66 -2.74 24.83
CA LEU A 648 24.96 -2.83 26.11
C LEU A 648 25.25 -4.15 26.80
N VAL A 649 25.71 -4.09 28.04
CA VAL A 649 25.85 -5.25 28.91
C VAL A 649 24.86 -5.14 30.06
N ILE A 650 23.97 -6.11 30.19
CA ILE A 650 23.00 -6.26 31.25
C ILE A 650 23.55 -7.26 32.28
N ASN A 651 23.79 -6.80 33.48
CA ASN A 651 24.32 -7.69 34.54
C ASN A 651 23.24 -8.59 35.16
N SER A 652 23.66 -9.64 35.86
CA SER A 652 22.75 -10.69 36.41
C SER A 652 21.83 -10.21 37.55
N ASN A 653 22.06 -9.00 38.10
CA ASN A 653 21.18 -8.43 39.13
C ASN A 653 19.90 -7.88 38.52
N ILE A 654 19.90 -7.53 37.22
CA ILE A 654 18.74 -7.00 36.56
C ILE A 654 17.72 -8.10 36.37
N LYS A 655 16.60 -8.01 37.07
CA LYS A 655 15.48 -8.96 37.01
C LYS A 655 14.41 -8.56 35.99
N THR A 656 14.33 -7.27 35.65
CA THR A 656 13.31 -6.80 34.70
C THR A 656 13.79 -5.60 33.91
N ILE A 657 13.53 -5.61 32.62
CA ILE A 657 13.57 -4.43 31.73
C ILE A 657 12.13 -4.00 31.44
N GLY A 658 11.82 -2.76 31.76
CA GLY A 658 10.48 -2.19 31.54
C GLY A 658 10.14 -2.01 30.07
N GLY A 659 8.88 -1.72 29.79
CA GLY A 659 8.41 -1.52 28.43
C GLY A 659 9.13 -0.38 27.72
N LEU A 660 9.55 -0.62 26.47
CA LEU A 660 10.36 0.32 25.68
C LEU A 660 11.63 0.80 26.40
N GLY A 661 12.15 0.04 27.36
CA GLY A 661 13.35 0.43 28.13
C GLY A 661 14.51 0.87 27.26
N PHE A 662 14.72 0.21 26.13
CA PHE A 662 15.69 0.52 25.08
C PHE A 662 15.02 0.68 23.70
N GLY A 663 13.72 0.94 23.66
CA GLY A 663 12.99 1.10 22.40
C GLY A 663 13.57 2.23 21.54
N ALA A 664 13.60 2.05 20.23
CA ALA A 664 14.14 3.02 19.27
C ALA A 664 15.60 3.44 19.49
N CYS A 665 16.43 2.59 20.13
CA CYS A 665 17.89 2.78 20.16
C CYS A 665 18.48 2.32 18.82
N THR A 666 18.31 3.14 17.78
CA THR A 666 18.57 2.75 16.38
C THR A 666 20.03 2.44 16.06
N ASN A 667 20.97 2.93 16.89
CA ASN A 667 22.40 2.65 16.73
C ASN A 667 22.93 1.52 17.62
N LEU A 668 22.07 0.88 18.41
CA LEU A 668 22.46 -0.24 19.27
C LEU A 668 22.80 -1.46 18.39
N GLU A 669 24.05 -1.93 18.47
CA GLU A 669 24.61 -3.01 17.65
C GLU A 669 24.70 -4.34 18.42
N SER A 670 24.91 -4.27 19.76
CA SER A 670 25.14 -5.45 20.58
C SER A 670 24.50 -5.37 21.95
N VAL A 671 23.84 -6.45 22.35
CA VAL A 671 23.26 -6.63 23.69
C VAL A 671 23.72 -7.98 24.27
N THR A 672 24.30 -7.94 25.46
CA THR A 672 24.73 -9.15 26.19
C THR A 672 24.05 -9.20 27.55
N PHE A 673 23.33 -10.28 27.83
CA PHE A 673 22.81 -10.60 29.14
C PHE A 673 23.78 -11.52 29.84
N THR A 674 24.38 -11.06 30.95
CA THR A 674 25.35 -11.88 31.70
C THR A 674 24.70 -13.16 32.22
N SER A 675 25.37 -14.29 31.99
CA SER A 675 24.88 -15.61 32.38
C SER A 675 24.60 -15.71 33.88
N GLY A 676 23.64 -16.58 34.26
CA GLY A 676 23.17 -16.74 35.64
C GLY A 676 22.15 -15.70 36.09
N GLY A 677 21.72 -14.81 35.17
CA GLY A 677 20.57 -13.95 35.35
C GLY A 677 19.25 -14.68 35.07
N GLU A 678 18.15 -14.05 35.44
CA GLU A 678 16.77 -14.48 35.15
C GLU A 678 15.97 -13.26 34.69
N CYS A 679 16.52 -12.50 33.76
CA CYS A 679 15.94 -11.23 33.35
C CYS A 679 14.64 -11.43 32.52
N GLU A 680 13.59 -10.77 32.95
CA GLU A 680 12.38 -10.59 32.14
C GLU A 680 12.57 -9.37 31.21
N ILE A 681 12.53 -9.60 29.91
CA ILE A 681 12.59 -8.55 28.88
C ILE A 681 11.17 -8.10 28.60
N GLY A 682 10.82 -6.89 29.00
CA GLY A 682 9.47 -6.35 28.94
C GLY A 682 8.96 -6.09 27.53
N HIS A 683 7.71 -5.65 27.46
CA HIS A 683 7.02 -5.38 26.20
C HIS A 683 7.75 -4.31 25.37
N CYS A 684 8.01 -4.59 24.10
CA CYS A 684 8.68 -3.66 23.19
C CYS A 684 10.06 -3.18 23.71
N ALA A 685 10.70 -3.87 24.65
CA ALA A 685 11.87 -3.37 25.36
C ALA A 685 13.02 -2.91 24.44
N PHE A 686 13.25 -3.60 23.34
CA PHE A 686 14.25 -3.28 22.30
C PHE A 686 13.61 -3.03 20.93
N ARG A 687 12.31 -2.75 20.87
CA ARG A 687 11.63 -2.52 19.61
C ARG A 687 12.30 -1.39 18.81
N GLY A 688 12.58 -1.65 17.52
CA GLY A 688 13.17 -0.66 16.63
C GLY A 688 14.67 -0.42 16.84
N CYS A 689 15.39 -1.34 17.47
CA CYS A 689 16.85 -1.34 17.50
C CYS A 689 17.38 -1.90 16.17
N GLU A 690 17.30 -1.10 15.11
CA GLU A 690 17.49 -1.54 13.73
C GLU A 690 18.88 -2.11 13.43
N LYS A 691 19.94 -1.60 14.12
CA LYS A 691 21.30 -2.07 13.92
C LYS A 691 21.70 -3.22 14.84
N LEU A 692 20.81 -3.66 15.74
CA LEU A 692 21.13 -4.76 16.64
C LEU A 692 21.40 -6.03 15.82
N SER A 693 22.67 -6.48 15.87
CA SER A 693 23.14 -7.65 15.12
C SER A 693 23.66 -8.75 16.01
N ASN A 694 24.08 -8.41 17.22
CA ASN A 694 24.60 -9.34 18.20
C ASN A 694 23.73 -9.34 19.47
N LEU A 695 23.08 -10.47 19.74
CA LEU A 695 22.17 -10.63 20.87
C LEU A 695 22.52 -11.91 21.63
N ASP A 696 23.04 -11.78 22.87
CA ASP A 696 23.27 -12.88 23.77
C ASP A 696 22.23 -12.88 24.89
N LEU A 697 21.39 -13.91 24.92
CA LEU A 697 20.27 -14.08 25.85
C LEU A 697 20.61 -14.99 27.05
N SER A 698 21.89 -15.26 27.34
CA SER A 698 22.32 -16.21 28.38
C SER A 698 21.80 -15.87 29.77
N GLY A 699 21.47 -14.62 30.06
CA GLY A 699 20.90 -14.16 31.32
C GLY A 699 19.43 -13.80 31.26
N ALA A 700 18.71 -14.05 30.12
CA ALA A 700 17.31 -13.81 29.97
C ALA A 700 16.46 -15.05 30.28
N SER A 701 15.23 -14.89 30.73
CA SER A 701 14.33 -16.00 31.01
C SER A 701 12.93 -15.82 30.37
N ILE A 702 12.49 -14.60 30.23
CA ILE A 702 11.16 -14.26 29.72
C ILE A 702 11.29 -13.20 28.63
N LEU A 703 10.79 -13.51 27.44
CA LEU A 703 10.67 -12.57 26.33
C LEU A 703 9.20 -12.15 26.18
N ARG A 704 8.88 -10.93 26.58
CA ARG A 704 7.52 -10.39 26.44
C ARG A 704 7.23 -9.97 24.99
N HIS A 705 5.94 -9.66 24.76
CA HIS A 705 5.47 -9.32 23.41
C HIS A 705 6.29 -8.19 22.74
N SER A 706 6.66 -8.40 21.48
CA SER A 706 7.34 -7.44 20.62
C SER A 706 8.70 -6.96 21.16
N CYS A 707 9.32 -7.66 22.11
CA CYS A 707 10.50 -7.16 22.82
C CYS A 707 11.70 -6.89 21.89
N PHE A 708 11.83 -7.59 20.78
CA PHE A 708 12.84 -7.36 19.73
C PHE A 708 12.21 -7.09 18.36
N ALA A 709 10.95 -6.66 18.31
CA ALA A 709 10.29 -6.31 17.06
C ALA A 709 11.06 -5.21 16.32
N LEU A 710 11.13 -5.28 14.99
CA LEU A 710 11.83 -4.32 14.13
C LEU A 710 13.35 -4.22 14.40
N CYS A 711 13.96 -5.23 14.97
CA CYS A 711 15.42 -5.34 15.07
C CYS A 711 15.97 -5.96 13.76
N THR A 712 15.89 -5.21 12.67
CA THR A 712 16.18 -5.70 11.30
C THR A 712 17.64 -6.08 11.06
N GLY A 713 18.52 -5.67 11.94
CA GLY A 713 19.94 -6.06 11.95
C GLY A 713 20.21 -7.50 12.37
N LEU A 714 19.29 -8.12 13.13
CA LEU A 714 19.45 -9.51 13.59
C LEU A 714 19.43 -10.49 12.41
N LYS A 715 20.40 -11.42 12.38
CA LYS A 715 20.50 -12.45 11.34
C LYS A 715 20.46 -13.86 11.93
N THR A 716 21.02 -14.03 13.11
CA THR A 716 21.00 -15.31 13.81
C THR A 716 20.85 -15.02 15.31
N VAL A 717 19.90 -15.68 15.95
CA VAL A 717 19.71 -15.61 17.41
C VAL A 717 19.57 -17.00 17.96
N ILE A 718 20.28 -17.24 19.08
CA ILE A 718 20.15 -18.45 19.85
C ILE A 718 19.45 -18.08 21.17
N CYS A 719 18.29 -18.71 21.40
CA CYS A 719 17.62 -18.67 22.70
C CYS A 719 18.06 -19.88 23.51
N PRO A 720 18.87 -19.70 24.55
CA PRO A 720 19.32 -20.80 25.38
C PRO A 720 18.14 -21.37 26.22
N LYS A 721 18.31 -22.56 26.75
CA LYS A 721 17.28 -23.31 27.47
C LYS A 721 16.68 -22.63 28.72
N ASN A 722 17.34 -21.62 29.24
CA ASN A 722 16.79 -20.80 30.33
C ASN A 722 15.73 -19.82 29.91
N VAL A 723 15.54 -19.58 28.59
CA VAL A 723 14.43 -18.80 28.08
C VAL A 723 13.19 -19.69 27.99
N VAL A 724 12.26 -19.48 28.91
CA VAL A 724 11.08 -20.36 29.11
C VAL A 724 9.76 -19.73 28.69
N TYR A 725 9.75 -18.44 28.30
CA TYR A 725 8.55 -17.76 27.87
C TYR A 725 8.80 -16.92 26.62
N PHE A 726 7.99 -17.15 25.60
CA PHE A 726 8.01 -16.47 24.33
C PHE A 726 6.67 -15.77 24.10
N GLY A 727 6.64 -14.45 24.25
CA GLY A 727 5.46 -13.62 24.00
C GLY A 727 5.16 -13.44 22.51
N GLY A 728 4.00 -12.86 22.18
CA GLY A 728 3.64 -12.61 20.78
C GLY A 728 4.55 -11.62 20.07
N ASN A 729 4.83 -11.82 18.78
CA ASN A 729 5.56 -10.90 17.90
C ASN A 729 6.98 -10.55 18.36
N ILE A 730 7.66 -11.44 19.11
CA ILE A 730 8.96 -11.11 19.73
C ILE A 730 10.00 -10.60 18.74
N PHE A 731 10.06 -11.16 17.53
CA PHE A 731 10.98 -10.80 16.46
C PHE A 731 10.24 -10.32 15.20
N TYR A 732 9.14 -9.62 15.37
CA TYR A 732 8.36 -9.09 14.24
C TYR A 732 9.22 -8.26 13.29
N ASN A 733 9.17 -8.58 12.00
CA ASN A 733 9.97 -7.96 10.94
C ASN A 733 11.51 -8.08 11.16
N CYS A 734 11.97 -9.21 11.74
CA CYS A 734 13.37 -9.57 11.78
C CYS A 734 13.61 -10.73 10.81
N ASP A 735 14.34 -10.52 9.73
CA ASP A 735 14.68 -11.56 8.74
C ASP A 735 15.89 -12.37 9.21
N MET A 736 15.66 -13.41 10.01
CA MET A 736 16.70 -14.09 10.79
C MET A 736 16.46 -15.58 11.00
N ASP A 737 17.51 -16.32 11.29
CA ASP A 737 17.46 -17.69 11.80
C ASP A 737 17.42 -17.69 13.33
N LEU A 738 16.39 -18.30 13.91
CA LEU A 738 16.22 -18.46 15.35
C LEU A 738 16.42 -19.91 15.75
N THR A 739 17.37 -20.16 16.66
CA THR A 739 17.54 -21.45 17.30
C THR A 739 17.06 -21.37 18.74
N ILE A 740 16.17 -22.27 19.14
CA ILE A 740 15.65 -22.41 20.49
C ILE A 740 16.21 -23.71 21.07
N GLU A 741 17.06 -23.60 22.06
CA GLU A 741 17.59 -24.73 22.80
C GLU A 741 16.57 -25.18 23.84
N CYS A 742 16.27 -26.49 23.88
CA CYS A 742 15.22 -27.01 24.73
C CYS A 742 15.52 -28.45 25.15
N ASP A 743 15.60 -28.70 26.45
CA ASP A 743 15.74 -30.04 27.01
C ASP A 743 14.39 -30.64 27.43
N ASP A 744 13.49 -29.80 27.95
CA ASP A 744 12.14 -30.18 28.39
C ASP A 744 11.13 -29.04 28.07
N THR A 745 10.22 -29.35 27.21
CA THR A 745 9.19 -28.39 26.78
C THR A 745 8.06 -28.19 27.80
N SER A 746 8.00 -29.00 28.86
CA SER A 746 6.98 -28.86 29.90
C SER A 746 7.07 -27.51 30.64
N LEU A 747 8.26 -26.90 30.67
CA LEU A 747 8.51 -25.60 31.29
C LEU A 747 8.35 -24.41 30.35
N MET A 748 8.24 -24.66 29.06
CA MET A 748 8.20 -23.61 28.03
C MET A 748 6.78 -23.14 27.77
N THR A 749 6.59 -21.84 27.67
CA THR A 749 5.35 -21.20 27.19
C THR A 749 5.65 -20.44 25.92
N VAL A 750 4.99 -20.80 24.83
CA VAL A 750 5.02 -20.05 23.58
C VAL A 750 3.64 -19.47 23.36
N GLU A 751 3.55 -18.13 23.42
CA GLU A 751 2.29 -17.43 23.20
C GLU A 751 1.87 -17.45 21.73
N PRO A 752 0.61 -17.25 21.45
CA PRO A 752 0.14 -17.00 20.10
C PRO A 752 0.96 -15.88 19.44
N TYR A 753 1.26 -16.06 18.16
CA TYR A 753 2.03 -15.10 17.37
C TYR A 753 3.49 -14.91 17.80
N ALA A 754 4.07 -15.74 18.63
CA ALA A 754 5.43 -15.56 19.11
C ALA A 754 6.44 -15.33 17.97
N PHE A 755 6.34 -16.12 16.90
CA PHE A 755 7.21 -16.03 15.75
C PHE A 755 6.55 -15.42 14.50
N TYR A 756 5.47 -14.66 14.71
CA TYR A 756 4.71 -14.04 13.65
C TYR A 756 5.54 -12.99 12.91
N PHE A 757 5.48 -13.06 11.58
CA PHE A 757 6.11 -12.12 10.67
C PHE A 757 7.60 -11.86 10.93
N MET A 758 8.38 -12.91 11.16
CA MET A 758 9.82 -12.79 11.37
C MET A 758 10.60 -12.40 10.12
N GLY A 759 9.99 -12.40 8.95
CA GLY A 759 10.64 -12.12 7.67
C GLY A 759 10.58 -13.30 6.71
N ARG A 760 10.89 -13.06 5.43
CA ARG A 760 10.66 -14.05 4.36
C ARG A 760 11.55 -15.25 4.42
N ASN A 761 12.78 -15.08 4.88
CA ASN A 761 13.81 -16.11 4.87
C ASN A 761 14.05 -16.66 6.28
N SER A 762 13.20 -16.30 7.23
CA SER A 762 13.36 -16.72 8.60
C SER A 762 13.09 -18.20 8.80
N ASN A 763 13.89 -18.84 9.64
CA ASN A 763 13.68 -20.20 10.09
C ASN A 763 13.67 -20.23 11.62
N VAL A 764 12.80 -21.05 12.20
CA VAL A 764 12.76 -21.32 13.64
C VAL A 764 13.11 -22.79 13.86
N LYS A 765 14.20 -23.04 14.57
CA LYS A 765 14.69 -24.37 14.84
C LYS A 765 14.69 -24.63 16.34
N PHE A 766 14.03 -25.71 16.78
CA PHE A 766 14.15 -26.23 18.13
C PHE A 766 15.22 -27.32 18.14
N THR A 767 16.16 -27.23 19.09
CA THR A 767 17.22 -28.21 19.28
C THR A 767 17.12 -28.85 20.66
N GLY A 768 17.54 -30.10 20.78
CA GLY A 768 17.40 -30.89 22.00
C GLY A 768 16.14 -31.75 22.05
N ILE A 769 15.22 -31.59 21.08
CA ILE A 769 14.00 -32.37 20.98
C ILE A 769 13.83 -32.84 19.53
N ALA A 770 13.47 -34.11 19.35
CA ALA A 770 13.31 -34.72 18.03
C ALA A 770 11.89 -34.59 17.45
N GLU A 771 10.92 -34.34 18.31
CA GLU A 771 9.50 -34.26 17.93
C GLU A 771 8.88 -32.98 18.47
N GLU A 772 7.82 -32.56 17.86
CA GLU A 772 7.05 -31.40 18.31
C GLU A 772 6.56 -31.56 19.76
N PRO A 773 6.79 -30.56 20.60
CA PRO A 773 6.38 -30.62 21.97
C PRO A 773 4.86 -30.67 22.11
N LYS A 774 4.33 -31.65 22.81
CA LYS A 774 2.87 -31.81 23.07
C LYS A 774 2.25 -30.65 23.87
N ASN A 775 3.10 -29.83 24.51
CA ASN A 775 2.70 -28.74 25.40
C ASN A 775 2.92 -27.33 24.82
N LEU A 776 3.37 -27.20 23.59
CA LEU A 776 3.30 -25.90 22.92
C LEU A 776 1.82 -25.49 22.87
N LYS A 777 1.45 -24.52 23.69
CA LYS A 777 0.10 -24.02 23.74
C LYS A 777 -0.23 -23.32 22.44
N GLY A 778 -0.78 -24.10 21.49
CA GLY A 778 -1.43 -23.54 20.33
C GLY A 778 -2.65 -22.73 20.75
N VAL A 779 -3.00 -21.71 19.98
CA VAL A 779 -4.23 -20.98 20.17
C VAL A 779 -5.40 -21.90 19.86
N SER A 780 -6.33 -22.03 20.79
CA SER A 780 -7.60 -22.67 20.53
C SER A 780 -8.35 -21.92 19.43
N ALA A 781 -8.75 -22.64 18.40
CA ALA A 781 -9.41 -22.11 17.21
C ALA A 781 -10.89 -21.76 17.47
N THR A 782 -11.18 -20.94 18.43
CA THR A 782 -12.55 -20.47 18.69
C THR A 782 -12.69 -19.00 18.34
N GLY A 783 -12.85 -18.70 17.06
CA GLY A 783 -13.11 -17.35 16.60
C GLY A 783 -12.66 -17.13 15.14
N SER A 784 -13.18 -16.10 14.53
CA SER A 784 -12.91 -15.76 13.11
C SER A 784 -11.48 -15.34 12.82
N ASN A 785 -10.61 -15.15 13.81
CA ASN A 785 -9.25 -14.67 13.72
C ASN A 785 -8.29 -15.58 14.53
N SER A 786 -8.30 -16.87 14.26
CA SER A 786 -7.49 -17.81 15.03
C SER A 786 -6.20 -18.11 14.32
N TYR A 787 -5.09 -17.95 15.01
CA TYR A 787 -3.78 -18.38 14.56
C TYR A 787 -3.46 -19.73 15.14
N TYR A 788 -2.75 -20.53 14.36
CA TYR A 788 -2.39 -21.87 14.79
C TYR A 788 -0.88 -22.00 14.88
N TYR A 789 -0.45 -22.47 15.99
CA TYR A 789 0.66 -23.36 16.08
C TYR A 789 0.12 -24.74 16.42
N ASN A 790 -0.05 -25.61 15.44
CA ASN A 790 -0.56 -26.96 15.64
C ASN A 790 -0.19 -27.83 14.44
N SER A 791 0.66 -28.79 14.65
CA SER A 791 1.07 -29.77 13.64
C SER A 791 -0.10 -30.58 13.12
N GLN A 792 -1.10 -30.84 13.92
CA GLN A 792 -2.26 -31.66 13.57
C GLN A 792 -3.17 -30.95 12.55
N ASN A 793 -3.54 -29.69 12.79
CA ASN A 793 -4.33 -28.90 11.82
C ASN A 793 -3.59 -28.67 10.53
N TYR A 794 -2.30 -28.59 10.60
CA TYR A 794 -1.39 -28.46 9.49
C TYR A 794 -1.38 -29.68 8.58
N VAL A 795 -1.35 -30.88 9.14
CA VAL A 795 -1.38 -32.13 8.39
C VAL A 795 -2.76 -32.39 7.78
N GLU A 796 -3.82 -32.11 8.51
CA GLU A 796 -5.20 -32.27 8.05
C GLU A 796 -5.56 -31.33 6.90
N GLU A 797 -5.06 -30.11 6.91
CA GLU A 797 -5.31 -29.15 5.83
C GLU A 797 -4.28 -29.22 4.71
N LYS A 798 -3.29 -30.10 4.77
CA LYS A 798 -2.21 -30.31 3.76
C LYS A 798 -1.42 -29.03 3.46
N LEU A 799 -1.28 -28.15 4.41
CA LEU A 799 -0.78 -26.82 4.14
C LEU A 799 0.72 -26.70 4.23
N TYR A 800 1.37 -27.36 5.15
CA TYR A 800 2.81 -27.34 5.31
C TYR A 800 3.34 -28.38 6.25
N LYS A 801 4.64 -28.40 6.30
CA LYS A 801 5.42 -28.91 7.45
C LYS A 801 5.24 -27.96 8.66
N PRO A 802 5.43 -28.43 9.91
CA PRO A 802 5.13 -27.66 11.13
C PRO A 802 5.47 -26.19 11.02
N GLY A 803 4.51 -25.34 11.35
CA GLY A 803 4.66 -23.90 11.20
C GLY A 803 3.59 -23.11 11.97
N ILE A 804 3.77 -21.83 12.02
CA ILE A 804 2.78 -20.89 12.56
C ILE A 804 2.11 -20.19 11.40
N TRP A 805 0.80 -20.18 11.37
CA TRP A 805 0.04 -19.59 10.28
C TRP A 805 -1.31 -19.06 10.75
N CYS A 806 -1.92 -18.19 9.96
CA CYS A 806 -3.21 -17.61 10.20
C CYS A 806 -4.28 -18.22 9.30
N LYS A 807 -5.39 -18.64 9.86
CA LYS A 807 -6.48 -19.27 9.12
C LYS A 807 -7.24 -18.32 8.20
N TYR A 808 -7.37 -17.06 8.56
CA TYR A 808 -8.26 -16.15 7.86
C TYR A 808 -7.57 -15.08 7.06
N TYR A 809 -6.39 -14.64 7.47
CA TYR A 809 -5.70 -13.51 6.88
C TYR A 809 -4.25 -13.88 6.59
N TYR A 810 -4.05 -14.87 5.88
CA TYR A 810 -2.95 -15.21 4.98
C TYR A 810 -1.59 -14.61 5.31
N HIS A 811 -1.08 -14.90 6.49
CA HIS A 811 0.24 -14.43 6.87
C HIS A 811 1.33 -15.40 6.45
N ILE A 812 2.56 -14.90 6.39
CA ILE A 812 3.72 -15.73 6.10
C ILE A 812 3.87 -16.76 7.22
N ALA A 813 3.65 -18.03 6.90
CA ALA A 813 3.98 -19.10 7.80
C ALA A 813 5.48 -19.27 7.86
N ILE A 814 6.03 -19.37 9.07
CA ILE A 814 7.44 -19.64 9.30
C ILE A 814 7.59 -21.12 9.60
N PRO A 815 8.38 -21.87 8.82
CA PRO A 815 8.58 -23.29 9.09
C PRO A 815 9.32 -23.48 10.42
N LEU A 816 8.76 -24.36 11.26
CA LEU A 816 9.43 -24.83 12.47
C LEU A 816 10.11 -26.16 12.19
N THR A 817 11.34 -26.30 12.63
CA THR A 817 12.10 -27.54 12.54
C THR A 817 12.48 -28.03 13.93
N PHE A 818 12.56 -29.32 14.11
CA PHE A 818 12.91 -29.97 15.35
C PHE A 818 14.10 -30.91 15.10
N ALA A 819 15.09 -30.86 15.96
CA ALA A 819 16.28 -31.72 15.86
C ALA A 819 16.65 -32.23 17.26
N SER A 820 16.95 -33.54 17.37
CA SER A 820 17.62 -34.09 18.56
C SER A 820 18.97 -33.40 18.77
N ALA A 821 19.40 -33.34 20.00
CA ALA A 821 20.65 -32.72 20.41
C ALA A 821 21.83 -33.29 19.63
#